data_550925da9e9984dbb4fceae5fe6b58c6
#
_entry.id   550925da9e9984dbb4fceae5fe6b58c6
#
_cell.length_a   1.000
_cell.length_b   1.000
_cell.length_c   1.000
_cell.angle_alpha   90.00
_cell.angle_beta   90.00
_cell.angle_gamma   90.00
#
_symmetry.space_group_name_H-M   'P 1'
#
loop_
_entity.id
_entity.type
_entity.pdbx_description
1 polymer ?
#
loop_
_entity_poly.entity_id
_entity_poly.type
_entity_poly.pdbx_seq_one_letter_code
_entity_poly.pdbx_strand_id
1 'polypeptide(L)'
;MNLARRILTSAAAALLALSMTAQENDARSIYNQAEEDYNIGRFEEARDLLKEHLSDFKGNILESAYRLMSLCYLADDHNEEAERYAGMLLTESPYYTVSAQDPMRFAEIVEQIKKGRTTTFTTASSQEESLGEVPVPATLITEEMIRNSGARNLQEVLEAYVPGMHIVDCNDDINIAMRGIYSNGQEKILIMLNGHRLNSYCTNIASPDFSIGLEKLTRIEVLRGPASSLYGGVALTAVVNLITKQGAELDGVEARAGIGNYGQLRGALTFGKRYFDIDILIWGSIYKNSGESRTPEQRTDEYGTPVPYVTIGHIGEKPSYDFGVQMNWKNLRFLYDTHFSQIVSPYTISTLATTYDRERYRTFNGIRPSFSTNAHHAEIGYGRQLGSLNLQGSLTYDNSDLTHYQVIYDGNLPEFGTALNLPQDLRYLFQKYSGMGRYINGQDYSYGAEVKGDYTYIKQGPHKGSITFGAQYSHFRLEDVRYQVVYDFTSASPEMPRLQEGGKGRENSYNAFIQLKHQWHSLILNAGLRYDHKLRYDSTKLDVFSPRVALILLKPKWNVKLSYSKAFVDAPYLYRKSNSFLRLLESDMSEGIDEELSPETAHSFQLTFAANGWAQGLNVEVNTFYNILNDPISTNVMDYENGGQNRTVGAELMASYSRSRFTADFNFSWIKVLKSNPYNVTITGFAQQPGIDSNRNTPVAMANAVLAWEVSQRLKFTSHINFKSKQETYNADIVKIAQANKEMEEASKYPAGDPEWIRHMQQATAYISQAIYKGDMDPRVIVDLGAEYKLNKLTFGLNVHNLFNTKYNQSGSNTKLIPQKGLWFMASVAYKF
;
A
#
# COMPACT_ATOMS: atom_id res chain seq x y z
N MET A 1 33.60 -24.33 48.79
CA MET A 1 32.60 -23.23 48.77
C MET A 1 31.60 -23.30 47.64
N ASN A 2 31.95 -23.85 46.46
CA ASN A 2 31.01 -23.89 45.30
C ASN A 2 29.92 -24.99 45.32
N LEU A 3 30.17 -26.12 46.00
CA LEU A 3 29.19 -27.24 46.08
C LEU A 3 28.03 -26.93 47.01
N ALA A 4 28.28 -26.34 48.15
CA ALA A 4 27.28 -25.94 49.15
C ALA A 4 26.36 -24.81 48.61
N ARG A 5 26.91 -23.92 47.80
CA ARG A 5 26.14 -22.84 47.13
C ARG A 5 25.22 -23.37 46.04
N ARG A 6 25.66 -24.40 45.29
CA ARG A 6 24.82 -25.08 44.28
C ARG A 6 23.69 -25.91 44.93
N ILE A 7 23.96 -26.57 46.04
CA ILE A 7 22.95 -27.33 46.78
C ILE A 7 21.92 -26.40 47.40
N LEU A 8 22.33 -25.25 47.97
CA LEU A 8 21.42 -24.25 48.51
C LEU A 8 20.57 -23.57 47.43
N THR A 9 21.12 -23.26 46.25
CA THR A 9 20.36 -22.71 45.12
C THR A 9 19.38 -23.73 44.56
N SER A 10 19.76 -25.00 44.44
CA SER A 10 18.84 -26.05 43.98
C SER A 10 17.74 -26.36 45.00
N ALA A 11 18.04 -26.35 46.28
CA ALA A 11 17.05 -26.50 47.34
C ALA A 11 16.08 -25.33 47.42
N ALA A 12 16.56 -24.09 47.25
CA ALA A 12 15.72 -22.90 47.20
C ALA A 12 14.83 -22.90 45.92
N ALA A 13 15.34 -23.33 44.78
CA ALA A 13 14.55 -23.48 43.56
C ALA A 13 13.50 -24.59 43.64
N ALA A 14 13.81 -25.69 44.32
CA ALA A 14 12.86 -26.77 44.58
C ALA A 14 11.76 -26.37 45.56
N LEU A 15 12.12 -25.59 46.60
CA LEU A 15 11.16 -25.06 47.58
C LEU A 15 10.23 -24.00 46.94
N LEU A 16 10.77 -23.15 46.04
CA LEU A 16 9.97 -22.21 45.23
C LEU A 16 9.04 -22.94 44.26
N ALA A 17 9.49 -24.00 43.61
CA ALA A 17 8.66 -24.81 42.73
C ALA A 17 7.54 -25.54 43.51
N LEU A 18 7.83 -26.08 44.69
CA LEU A 18 6.83 -26.70 45.59
C LEU A 18 5.81 -25.69 46.11
N SER A 19 6.22 -24.47 46.43
CA SER A 19 5.30 -23.42 46.88
C SER A 19 4.40 -22.92 45.75
N MET A 20 4.89 -22.84 44.49
CA MET A 20 4.10 -22.49 43.33
C MET A 20 3.06 -23.56 43.00
N THR A 21 3.42 -24.86 43.07
CA THR A 21 2.47 -25.96 42.83
C THR A 21 1.40 -26.09 43.94
N ALA A 22 1.73 -25.75 45.20
CA ALA A 22 0.75 -25.71 46.30
C ALA A 22 -0.25 -24.56 46.12
N GLN A 23 0.22 -23.40 45.71
CA GLN A 23 -0.63 -22.21 45.48
C GLN A 23 -1.55 -22.40 44.26
N GLU A 24 -1.07 -23.07 43.21
CA GLU A 24 -1.85 -23.41 42.02
C GLU A 24 -2.94 -24.46 42.32
N ASN A 25 -2.67 -25.41 43.17
CA ASN A 25 -3.65 -26.39 43.63
C ASN A 25 -4.76 -25.74 44.51
N ASP A 26 -4.43 -24.80 45.38
CA ASP A 26 -5.41 -24.03 46.17
C ASP A 26 -6.29 -23.17 45.25
N ALA A 27 -5.72 -22.43 44.35
CA ALA A 27 -6.45 -21.61 43.37
C ALA A 27 -7.42 -22.45 42.51
N ARG A 28 -6.99 -23.62 42.09
CA ARG A 28 -7.83 -24.55 41.33
C ARG A 28 -8.97 -25.14 42.17
N SER A 29 -8.73 -25.42 43.46
CA SER A 29 -9.78 -25.89 44.36
C SER A 29 -10.85 -24.84 44.55
N ILE A 30 -10.48 -23.59 44.74
CA ILE A 30 -11.40 -22.43 44.89
C ILE A 30 -12.23 -22.24 43.63
N TYR A 31 -11.57 -22.28 42.46
CA TYR A 31 -12.30 -22.17 41.18
C TYR A 31 -13.31 -23.30 40.99
N ASN A 32 -12.93 -24.56 41.29
CA ASN A 32 -13.84 -25.71 41.15
C ASN A 32 -15.04 -25.58 42.08
N GLN A 33 -14.87 -25.06 43.30
CA GLN A 33 -15.98 -24.78 44.21
C GLN A 33 -16.92 -23.73 43.67
N ALA A 34 -16.40 -22.63 43.11
CA ALA A 34 -17.21 -21.59 42.49
C ALA A 34 -17.97 -22.14 41.24
N GLU A 35 -17.36 -23.02 40.48
CA GLU A 35 -18.02 -23.65 39.34
C GLU A 35 -19.13 -24.63 39.80
N GLU A 36 -18.95 -25.32 40.92
CA GLU A 36 -19.97 -26.16 41.53
C GLU A 36 -21.16 -25.33 42.01
N ASP A 37 -20.89 -24.20 42.68
CA ASP A 37 -21.92 -23.25 43.14
C ASP A 37 -22.70 -22.68 41.95
N TYR A 38 -22.05 -22.31 40.84
CA TYR A 38 -22.69 -21.87 39.62
C TYR A 38 -23.62 -22.97 39.03
N ASN A 39 -23.14 -24.21 38.97
CA ASN A 39 -23.88 -25.31 38.39
C ASN A 39 -25.13 -25.70 39.20
N ILE A 40 -25.17 -25.41 40.48
CA ILE A 40 -26.35 -25.60 41.35
C ILE A 40 -27.22 -24.35 41.48
N GLY A 41 -26.90 -23.27 40.73
CA GLY A 41 -27.70 -22.05 40.68
C GLY A 41 -27.40 -21.02 41.78
N ARG A 42 -26.31 -21.15 42.49
CA ARG A 42 -25.84 -20.20 43.50
C ARG A 42 -24.91 -19.18 42.86
N PHE A 43 -25.44 -18.31 41.99
CA PHE A 43 -24.66 -17.39 41.21
C PHE A 43 -23.97 -16.30 42.02
N GLU A 44 -24.61 -15.85 43.14
CA GLU A 44 -24.08 -14.81 44.02
C GLU A 44 -22.89 -15.35 44.82
N GLU A 45 -23.01 -16.54 45.39
CA GLU A 45 -21.94 -17.21 46.13
C GLU A 45 -20.73 -17.53 45.24
N ALA A 46 -20.96 -18.05 44.04
CA ALA A 46 -19.91 -18.31 43.05
C ALA A 46 -19.15 -17.04 42.71
N ARG A 47 -19.87 -15.95 42.46
CA ARG A 47 -19.31 -14.64 42.14
C ARG A 47 -18.49 -14.05 43.27
N ASP A 48 -19.00 -14.09 44.48
CA ASP A 48 -18.32 -13.53 45.65
C ASP A 48 -17.05 -14.32 45.99
N LEU A 49 -17.08 -15.64 45.87
CA LEU A 49 -15.91 -16.51 46.06
C LEU A 49 -14.83 -16.21 45.01
N LEU A 50 -15.20 -16.08 43.71
CA LEU A 50 -14.26 -15.73 42.64
C LEU A 50 -13.68 -14.33 42.84
N LYS A 51 -14.48 -13.36 43.28
CA LYS A 51 -14.08 -11.98 43.50
C LYS A 51 -13.09 -11.81 44.67
N GLU A 52 -13.30 -12.55 45.75
CA GLU A 52 -12.42 -12.55 46.93
C GLU A 52 -11.02 -13.08 46.58
N HIS A 53 -10.94 -14.11 45.70
CA HIS A 53 -9.70 -14.78 45.35
C HIS A 53 -9.17 -14.42 43.93
N LEU A 54 -9.71 -13.39 43.31
CA LEU A 54 -9.35 -13.05 41.92
C LEU A 54 -7.85 -12.72 41.73
N SER A 55 -7.22 -12.17 42.80
CA SER A 55 -5.77 -11.88 42.79
C SER A 55 -4.88 -13.11 42.85
N ASP A 56 -5.43 -14.25 43.27
CA ASP A 56 -4.71 -15.50 43.46
C ASP A 56 -4.69 -16.33 42.17
N PHE A 57 -5.63 -16.07 41.27
CA PHE A 57 -5.75 -16.76 39.99
C PHE A 57 -4.74 -16.24 38.96
N LYS A 58 -4.16 -17.16 38.18
CA LYS A 58 -3.21 -16.85 37.12
C LYS A 58 -3.41 -17.80 35.92
N GLY A 59 -3.06 -17.31 34.69
CA GLY A 59 -3.12 -18.12 33.48
C GLY A 59 -4.51 -18.70 33.21
N ASN A 60 -4.58 -19.97 32.91
CA ASN A 60 -5.84 -20.64 32.54
C ASN A 60 -6.91 -20.60 33.65
N ILE A 61 -6.53 -20.53 34.95
CA ILE A 61 -7.49 -20.43 36.02
C ILE A 61 -8.10 -19.02 36.06
N LEU A 62 -7.32 -18.00 35.82
CA LEU A 62 -7.80 -16.62 35.72
C LEU A 62 -8.75 -16.42 34.55
N GLU A 63 -8.40 -16.99 33.38
CA GLU A 63 -9.27 -17.03 32.20
C GLU A 63 -10.61 -17.68 32.52
N SER A 64 -10.59 -18.88 33.15
CA SER A 64 -11.79 -19.61 33.57
C SER A 64 -12.61 -18.82 34.61
N ALA A 65 -11.93 -18.13 35.49
CA ALA A 65 -12.58 -17.28 36.51
C ALA A 65 -13.30 -16.09 35.88
N TYR A 66 -12.70 -15.36 34.96
CA TYR A 66 -13.35 -14.26 34.25
C TYR A 66 -14.56 -14.74 33.41
N ARG A 67 -14.44 -15.89 32.76
CA ARG A 67 -15.56 -16.52 32.04
C ARG A 67 -16.72 -16.80 33.03
N LEU A 68 -16.44 -17.50 34.11
CA LEU A 68 -17.45 -17.88 35.11
C LEU A 68 -18.10 -16.66 35.78
N MET A 69 -17.30 -15.62 36.08
CA MET A 69 -17.81 -14.33 36.58
C MET A 69 -18.81 -13.70 35.57
N SER A 70 -18.46 -13.67 34.30
CA SER A 70 -19.37 -13.15 33.28
C SER A 70 -20.66 -13.95 33.19
N LEU A 71 -20.58 -15.29 33.27
CA LEU A 71 -21.74 -16.17 33.27
C LEU A 71 -22.65 -15.99 34.52
N CYS A 72 -22.06 -15.81 35.70
CA CYS A 72 -22.82 -15.51 36.91
C CYS A 72 -23.59 -14.19 36.78
N TYR A 73 -22.95 -13.13 36.28
CA TYR A 73 -23.64 -11.86 36.07
C TYR A 73 -24.74 -11.94 35.01
N LEU A 74 -24.56 -12.74 33.93
CA LEU A 74 -25.59 -12.99 32.90
C LEU A 74 -26.80 -13.74 33.47
N ALA A 75 -26.56 -14.68 34.38
CA ALA A 75 -27.64 -15.42 35.04
C ALA A 75 -28.53 -14.51 35.88
N ASP A 76 -27.94 -13.47 36.49
CA ASP A 76 -28.65 -12.44 37.26
C ASP A 76 -29.11 -11.23 36.43
N ASP A 77 -29.06 -11.28 35.10
CA ASP A 77 -29.41 -10.19 34.17
C ASP A 77 -28.60 -8.88 34.32
N HIS A 78 -27.41 -8.96 34.93
CA HIS A 78 -26.48 -7.84 35.07
C HIS A 78 -25.55 -7.74 33.83
N ASN A 79 -26.09 -7.25 32.72
CA ASN A 79 -25.40 -7.27 31.44
C ASN A 79 -24.13 -6.42 31.39
N GLU A 80 -24.10 -5.25 32.04
CA GLU A 80 -22.92 -4.35 32.02
C GLU A 80 -21.70 -4.99 32.72
N GLU A 81 -21.93 -5.66 33.85
CA GLU A 81 -20.88 -6.37 34.55
C GLU A 81 -20.44 -7.63 33.81
N ALA A 82 -21.39 -8.34 33.18
CA ALA A 82 -21.08 -9.48 32.33
C ALA A 82 -20.18 -9.08 31.14
N GLU A 83 -20.49 -7.99 30.44
CA GLU A 83 -19.66 -7.42 29.41
C GLU A 83 -18.27 -7.02 29.90
N ARG A 84 -18.19 -6.44 31.10
CA ARG A 84 -16.93 -6.05 31.73
C ARG A 84 -16.03 -7.26 31.98
N TYR A 85 -16.56 -8.34 32.53
CA TYR A 85 -15.76 -9.55 32.79
C TYR A 85 -15.45 -10.34 31.52
N ALA A 86 -16.34 -10.36 30.53
CA ALA A 86 -16.02 -10.86 29.21
C ALA A 86 -14.93 -10.03 28.53
N GLY A 87 -14.91 -8.71 28.73
CA GLY A 87 -13.83 -7.83 28.33
C GLY A 87 -12.49 -8.14 28.99
N MET A 88 -12.49 -8.44 30.30
CA MET A 88 -11.31 -8.88 31.03
C MET A 88 -10.81 -10.25 30.56
N LEU A 89 -11.72 -11.20 30.33
CA LEU A 89 -11.43 -12.50 29.71
C LEU A 89 -10.70 -12.33 28.38
N LEU A 90 -11.24 -11.51 27.51
CA LEU A 90 -10.64 -11.26 26.19
C LEU A 90 -9.36 -10.38 26.29
N THR A 91 -9.08 -9.75 27.40
CA THR A 91 -7.82 -9.05 27.65
C THR A 91 -6.73 -10.02 28.06
N GLU A 92 -7.07 -10.99 28.91
CA GLU A 92 -6.17 -12.08 29.33
C GLU A 92 -5.98 -13.10 28.20
N SER A 93 -7.07 -13.47 27.51
CA SER A 93 -7.10 -14.42 26.40
C SER A 93 -7.77 -13.80 25.15
N PRO A 94 -7.03 -13.00 24.37
CA PRO A 94 -7.60 -12.27 23.22
C PRO A 94 -8.27 -13.17 22.16
N TYR A 95 -7.88 -14.44 22.13
CA TYR A 95 -8.36 -15.44 21.14
C TYR A 95 -9.29 -16.48 21.74
N TYR A 96 -9.81 -16.19 22.96
CA TYR A 96 -10.77 -17.07 23.62
C TYR A 96 -11.89 -17.47 22.65
N THR A 97 -12.17 -18.77 22.55
CA THR A 97 -13.28 -19.31 21.74
C THR A 97 -14.38 -19.75 22.65
N VAL A 98 -15.60 -19.30 22.36
CA VAL A 98 -16.80 -19.68 23.11
C VAL A 98 -17.02 -21.19 22.98
N SER A 99 -17.27 -21.87 24.09
CA SER A 99 -17.62 -23.28 24.09
C SER A 99 -19.03 -23.49 23.54
N ALA A 100 -19.27 -24.64 22.91
CA ALA A 100 -20.63 -25.03 22.47
C ALA A 100 -21.62 -25.20 23.65
N GLN A 101 -21.12 -25.27 24.89
CA GLN A 101 -21.90 -25.35 26.11
C GLN A 101 -22.22 -23.99 26.74
N ASP A 102 -21.57 -22.91 26.24
CA ASP A 102 -21.81 -21.56 26.75
C ASP A 102 -23.19 -21.03 26.34
N PRO A 103 -23.86 -20.25 27.17
CA PRO A 103 -25.11 -19.60 26.81
C PRO A 103 -24.95 -18.69 25.58
N MET A 104 -25.95 -18.66 24.71
CA MET A 104 -25.94 -17.86 23.47
C MET A 104 -25.75 -16.37 23.74
N ARG A 105 -26.30 -15.84 24.88
CA ARG A 105 -26.09 -14.46 25.30
C ARG A 105 -24.60 -14.14 25.60
N PHE A 106 -23.89 -15.09 26.19
CA PHE A 106 -22.45 -14.94 26.44
C PHE A 106 -21.67 -14.96 25.13
N ALA A 107 -22.05 -15.88 24.22
CA ALA A 107 -21.44 -15.92 22.88
C ALA A 107 -21.62 -14.61 22.11
N GLU A 108 -22.82 -14.00 22.18
CA GLU A 108 -23.10 -12.71 21.57
C GLU A 108 -22.26 -11.57 22.15
N ILE A 109 -22.11 -11.54 23.47
CA ILE A 109 -21.26 -10.54 24.16
C ILE A 109 -19.80 -10.69 23.74
N VAL A 110 -19.26 -11.90 23.77
CA VAL A 110 -17.88 -12.18 23.35
C VAL A 110 -17.68 -11.79 21.89
N GLU A 111 -18.62 -12.12 21.01
CA GLU A 111 -18.60 -11.72 19.59
C GLU A 111 -18.66 -10.20 19.40
N GLN A 112 -19.51 -9.50 20.14
CA GLN A 112 -19.62 -8.04 20.08
C GLN A 112 -18.31 -7.37 20.54
N ILE A 113 -17.71 -7.85 21.62
CA ILE A 113 -16.44 -7.32 22.12
C ILE A 113 -15.31 -7.60 21.11
N LYS A 114 -15.27 -8.81 20.52
CA LYS A 114 -14.31 -9.15 19.46
C LYS A 114 -14.49 -8.27 18.22
N LYS A 115 -15.72 -8.06 17.77
CA LYS A 115 -16.03 -7.12 16.69
C LYS A 115 -15.61 -5.69 17.02
N GLY A 116 -15.84 -5.24 18.25
CA GLY A 116 -15.36 -3.95 18.73
C GLY A 116 -13.83 -3.83 18.72
N ARG A 117 -13.10 -4.89 19.02
CA ARG A 117 -11.63 -4.93 18.95
C ARG A 117 -11.10 -5.00 17.51
N THR A 118 -11.80 -5.66 16.59
CA THR A 118 -11.45 -5.63 15.16
C THR A 118 -11.71 -4.28 14.51
N THR A 119 -12.40 -3.37 15.18
CA THR A 119 -12.61 -1.98 14.72
C THR A 119 -11.59 -0.99 15.29
N THR A 120 -10.60 -1.44 16.07
CA THR A 120 -9.52 -0.58 16.53
C THR A 120 -8.50 -0.32 15.42
N PHE A 121 -7.95 0.87 15.43
CA PHE A 121 -7.00 1.37 14.46
C PHE A 121 -5.67 1.67 15.18
N THR A 122 -4.56 1.14 14.66
CA THR A 122 -3.26 1.26 15.31
C THR A 122 -2.30 2.21 14.59
N THR A 123 -2.51 2.41 13.29
CA THR A 123 -1.58 3.14 12.42
C THR A 123 -1.47 4.64 12.77
N ALA A 124 -2.49 5.27 13.34
CA ALA A 124 -2.50 6.72 13.56
C ALA A 124 -1.69 7.22 14.76
N SER A 125 -1.51 6.38 15.79
CA SER A 125 -0.85 6.77 17.06
C SER A 125 0.01 5.65 17.64
N SER A 126 0.04 4.49 16.98
CA SER A 126 0.69 3.25 17.48
C SER A 126 0.09 2.71 18.77
N GLN A 127 -1.08 3.17 19.15
CA GLN A 127 -1.96 2.63 20.16
C GLN A 127 -3.29 2.24 19.53
N GLU A 128 -3.97 1.28 20.09
CA GLU A 128 -5.33 0.96 19.65
C GLU A 128 -6.27 2.13 19.94
N GLU A 129 -6.78 2.72 18.87
CA GLU A 129 -7.73 3.85 18.95
C GLU A 129 -8.99 3.50 18.18
N SER A 130 -10.11 4.07 18.59
CA SER A 130 -11.32 4.05 17.76
C SER A 130 -11.14 4.95 16.52
N LEU A 131 -11.77 4.62 15.40
CA LEU A 131 -11.75 5.46 14.20
C LEU A 131 -12.19 6.92 14.48
N GLY A 132 -13.05 7.11 15.49
CA GLY A 132 -13.48 8.43 15.93
C GLY A 132 -12.36 9.29 16.51
N GLU A 133 -11.37 8.69 17.15
CA GLU A 133 -10.25 9.37 17.81
C GLU A 133 -9.03 9.59 16.91
N VAL A 134 -8.96 8.90 15.76
CA VAL A 134 -7.88 9.03 14.79
C VAL A 134 -7.84 10.47 14.26
N PRO A 135 -6.66 11.13 14.27
CA PRO A 135 -6.56 12.57 14.00
C PRO A 135 -6.71 12.96 12.53
N VAL A 136 -6.77 12.01 11.63
CA VAL A 136 -6.97 12.19 10.18
C VAL A 136 -8.08 11.27 9.69
N PRO A 137 -8.69 11.51 8.53
CA PRO A 137 -9.60 10.54 7.92
C PRO A 137 -8.89 9.19 7.74
N ALA A 138 -9.56 8.11 8.13
CA ALA A 138 -9.01 6.76 8.04
C ALA A 138 -10.06 5.79 7.48
N THR A 139 -9.58 4.77 6.78
CA THR A 139 -10.40 3.66 6.29
C THR A 139 -9.87 2.37 6.87
N LEU A 140 -10.75 1.59 7.47
CA LEU A 140 -10.48 0.25 7.96
C LEU A 140 -11.15 -0.75 7.03
N ILE A 141 -10.36 -1.66 6.47
CA ILE A 141 -10.84 -2.70 5.56
C ILE A 141 -10.60 -4.04 6.24
N THR A 142 -11.64 -4.73 6.62
CA THR A 142 -11.56 -6.02 7.32
C THR A 142 -11.31 -7.18 6.36
N GLU A 143 -10.92 -8.33 6.88
CA GLU A 143 -10.77 -9.57 6.09
C GLU A 143 -12.07 -9.90 5.32
N GLU A 144 -13.23 -9.70 5.95
CA GLU A 144 -14.52 -9.93 5.28
C GLU A 144 -14.74 -8.96 4.11
N MET A 145 -14.43 -7.67 4.29
CA MET A 145 -14.49 -6.68 3.21
C MET A 145 -13.54 -7.04 2.06
N ILE A 146 -12.30 -7.47 2.36
CA ILE A 146 -11.36 -7.94 1.33
C ILE A 146 -11.98 -9.07 0.50
N ARG A 147 -12.61 -10.05 1.15
CA ARG A 147 -13.29 -11.15 0.44
C ARG A 147 -14.52 -10.69 -0.35
N ASN A 148 -15.33 -9.80 0.24
CA ASN A 148 -16.56 -9.31 -0.39
C ASN A 148 -16.30 -8.49 -1.66
N SER A 149 -15.16 -7.80 -1.76
CA SER A 149 -14.80 -7.04 -2.96
C SER A 149 -14.53 -7.92 -4.18
N GLY A 150 -14.16 -9.19 -3.97
CA GLY A 150 -13.68 -10.05 -5.05
C GLY A 150 -12.33 -9.63 -5.63
N ALA A 151 -11.65 -8.67 -5.02
CA ALA A 151 -10.39 -8.10 -5.50
C ALA A 151 -9.30 -9.18 -5.64
N ARG A 152 -8.49 -9.06 -6.68
CA ARG A 152 -7.43 -10.01 -7.01
C ARG A 152 -6.09 -9.65 -6.36
N ASN A 153 -5.86 -8.37 -6.09
CA ASN A 153 -4.63 -7.82 -5.53
C ASN A 153 -4.93 -6.62 -4.60
N LEU A 154 -3.90 -6.09 -3.96
CA LEU A 154 -4.03 -4.96 -3.03
C LEU A 154 -4.56 -3.69 -3.70
N GLN A 155 -4.14 -3.38 -4.93
CA GLN A 155 -4.57 -2.21 -5.68
C GLN A 155 -6.10 -2.17 -5.85
N GLU A 156 -6.71 -3.30 -6.21
CA GLU A 156 -8.15 -3.43 -6.40
C GLU A 156 -8.92 -3.31 -5.07
N VAL A 157 -8.37 -3.84 -3.96
CA VAL A 157 -8.96 -3.66 -2.61
C VAL A 157 -9.00 -2.19 -2.23
N LEU A 158 -7.88 -1.49 -2.43
CA LEU A 158 -7.77 -0.08 -2.07
C LEU A 158 -8.70 0.79 -2.91
N GLU A 159 -8.81 0.53 -4.22
CA GLU A 159 -9.76 1.25 -5.08
C GLU A 159 -11.22 1.01 -4.66
N ALA A 160 -11.57 -0.21 -4.27
CA ALA A 160 -12.94 -0.56 -3.88
C ALA A 160 -13.42 0.16 -2.61
N TYR A 161 -12.52 0.38 -1.63
CA TYR A 161 -12.93 0.85 -0.30
C TYR A 161 -12.40 2.22 0.09
N VAL A 162 -11.33 2.71 -0.52
CA VAL A 162 -10.71 3.98 -0.11
C VAL A 162 -11.15 5.11 -1.03
N PRO A 163 -11.99 6.05 -0.55
CA PRO A 163 -12.40 7.17 -1.37
C PRO A 163 -11.20 8.02 -1.78
N GLY A 164 -11.23 8.51 -3.02
CA GLY A 164 -10.15 9.30 -3.62
C GLY A 164 -8.98 8.49 -4.15
N MET A 165 -8.92 7.17 -3.89
CA MET A 165 -7.97 6.27 -4.53
C MET A 165 -8.51 5.74 -5.86
N HIS A 166 -7.66 5.68 -6.86
CA HIS A 166 -7.97 5.05 -8.14
C HIS A 166 -6.71 4.52 -8.81
N ILE A 167 -6.91 3.48 -9.60
CA ILE A 167 -5.85 2.87 -10.38
C ILE A 167 -5.44 3.82 -11.50
N VAL A 168 -4.14 4.04 -11.61
CA VAL A 168 -3.48 4.75 -12.71
C VAL A 168 -2.57 3.75 -13.40
N ASP A 169 -2.76 3.57 -14.69
CA ASP A 169 -1.91 2.68 -15.47
C ASP A 169 -0.77 3.49 -16.08
N CYS A 170 0.43 3.25 -15.58
CA CYS A 170 1.68 3.76 -16.12
C CYS A 170 2.41 2.59 -16.77
N ASN A 171 3.04 2.79 -17.91
CA ASN A 171 3.54 1.74 -18.81
C ASN A 171 4.25 0.56 -18.13
N ASP A 172 4.96 0.78 -17.06
CA ASP A 172 5.86 -0.17 -16.42
C ASP A 172 5.63 -0.32 -14.92
N ASP A 173 4.50 0.17 -14.40
CA ASP A 173 4.21 0.02 -12.97
C ASP A 173 2.69 -0.04 -12.68
N ILE A 174 2.34 -0.76 -11.64
CA ILE A 174 1.00 -0.76 -11.06
C ILE A 174 0.93 0.38 -10.05
N ASN A 175 0.24 1.45 -10.40
CA ASN A 175 0.20 2.67 -9.63
C ASN A 175 -1.20 2.98 -9.10
N ILE A 176 -1.24 3.68 -7.97
CA ILE A 176 -2.47 4.19 -7.35
C ILE A 176 -2.31 5.69 -7.15
N ALA A 177 -3.27 6.45 -7.65
CA ALA A 177 -3.41 7.85 -7.32
C ALA A 177 -4.21 8.03 -6.03
N MET A 178 -3.89 9.07 -5.27
CA MET A 178 -4.70 9.50 -4.13
C MET A 178 -5.10 10.96 -4.30
N ARG A 179 -6.40 11.24 -4.43
CA ARG A 179 -6.96 12.61 -4.57
C ARG A 179 -6.36 13.39 -5.75
N GLY A 180 -6.09 12.69 -6.86
CA GLY A 180 -5.50 13.30 -8.06
C GLY A 180 -4.01 13.55 -7.97
N ILE A 181 -3.33 13.04 -6.95
CA ILE A 181 -1.88 13.12 -6.80
C ILE A 181 -1.29 11.74 -7.08
N TYR A 182 -0.43 11.65 -8.09
CA TYR A 182 0.32 10.46 -8.48
C TYR A 182 1.60 10.85 -9.22
N SER A 183 2.43 9.91 -9.51
CA SER A 183 3.64 10.01 -10.35
C SER A 183 3.75 8.79 -11.25
N ASN A 184 4.86 8.63 -11.94
CA ASN A 184 5.09 7.48 -12.83
C ASN A 184 5.14 6.16 -12.09
N GLY A 185 5.64 6.15 -10.84
CA GLY A 185 5.66 4.99 -9.94
C GLY A 185 4.82 5.21 -8.70
N GLN A 186 4.67 4.17 -7.87
CA GLN A 186 3.87 4.22 -6.63
C GLN A 186 4.73 4.72 -5.46
N GLU A 187 5.36 5.89 -5.58
CA GLU A 187 6.34 6.43 -4.62
C GLU A 187 5.78 7.45 -3.61
N LYS A 188 4.46 7.75 -3.67
CA LYS A 188 3.81 8.77 -2.83
C LYS A 188 2.91 8.20 -1.74
N ILE A 189 2.79 6.87 -1.69
CA ILE A 189 2.00 6.13 -0.71
C ILE A 189 2.91 5.17 0.03
N LEU A 190 2.96 5.27 1.34
CA LEU A 190 3.70 4.33 2.18
C LEU A 190 2.88 3.06 2.36
N ILE A 191 3.45 1.91 2.00
CA ILE A 191 2.87 0.59 2.25
C ILE A 191 3.72 -0.12 3.32
N MET A 192 3.05 -0.67 4.33
CA MET A 192 3.69 -1.35 5.45
C MET A 192 3.06 -2.70 5.71
N LEU A 193 3.83 -3.62 6.28
CA LEU A 193 3.37 -4.89 6.84
C LEU A 193 3.60 -4.87 8.35
N ASN A 194 2.52 -4.84 9.14
CA ASN A 194 2.58 -4.71 10.61
C ASN A 194 3.44 -3.53 11.11
N GLY A 195 3.43 -2.41 10.36
CA GLY A 195 4.25 -1.24 10.64
C GLY A 195 5.64 -1.25 10.02
N HIS A 196 6.13 -2.38 9.49
CA HIS A 196 7.37 -2.48 8.76
C HIS A 196 7.20 -1.95 7.32
N ARG A 197 8.05 -1.02 6.89
CA ARG A 197 8.01 -0.40 5.56
C ARG A 197 8.35 -1.42 4.47
N LEU A 198 7.50 -1.54 3.44
CA LEU A 198 7.77 -2.35 2.24
C LEU A 198 8.34 -1.54 1.07
N ASN A 199 8.17 -0.21 1.06
CA ASN A 199 8.71 0.63 0.00
C ASN A 199 10.24 0.59 -0.01
N SER A 200 10.85 0.25 -1.15
CA SER A 200 12.30 0.28 -1.37
C SER A 200 12.90 1.65 -1.02
N TYR A 201 14.09 1.68 -0.47
CA TYR A 201 14.83 2.93 -0.26
C TYR A 201 15.47 3.48 -1.56
N CYS A 202 15.62 2.62 -2.56
CA CYS A 202 16.16 3.00 -3.88
C CYS A 202 15.14 3.78 -4.72
N THR A 203 13.91 3.27 -4.78
CA THR A 203 12.85 3.77 -5.68
C THR A 203 11.68 4.44 -4.97
N ASN A 204 11.56 4.30 -3.65
CA ASN A 204 10.37 4.62 -2.85
C ASN A 204 9.10 3.83 -3.25
N ILE A 205 9.20 2.81 -4.09
CA ILE A 205 8.08 2.02 -4.59
C ILE A 205 7.86 0.77 -3.73
N ALA A 206 6.60 0.40 -3.53
CA ALA A 206 6.14 -0.92 -3.12
C ALA A 206 4.94 -1.26 -4.01
N SER A 207 5.07 -2.27 -4.86
CA SER A 207 4.02 -2.63 -5.83
C SER A 207 2.77 -3.19 -5.12
N PRO A 208 1.59 -2.56 -5.23
CA PRO A 208 0.36 -3.06 -4.62
C PRO A 208 -0.31 -4.13 -5.49
N ASP A 209 0.47 -5.04 -6.00
CA ASP A 209 0.09 -6.06 -6.97
C ASP A 209 -0.09 -7.46 -6.35
N PHE A 210 0.09 -8.49 -7.15
CA PHE A 210 -0.04 -9.90 -6.73
C PHE A 210 1.15 -10.39 -5.87
N SER A 211 2.19 -9.58 -5.70
CA SER A 211 3.30 -9.88 -4.80
C SER A 211 2.94 -9.68 -3.32
N ILE A 212 1.76 -9.14 -3.02
CA ILE A 212 1.24 -9.03 -1.66
C ILE A 212 0.06 -9.98 -1.52
N GLY A 213 0.24 -11.06 -0.76
CA GLY A 213 -0.79 -12.05 -0.47
C GLY A 213 -1.86 -11.47 0.46
N LEU A 214 -3.12 -11.45 0.01
CA LEU A 214 -4.24 -10.94 0.79
C LEU A 214 -4.71 -11.93 1.87
N GLU A 215 -4.43 -13.21 1.71
CA GLU A 215 -4.90 -14.30 2.58
C GLU A 215 -4.29 -14.25 3.99
N LYS A 216 -3.10 -13.66 4.12
CA LYS A 216 -2.42 -13.46 5.42
C LYS A 216 -3.03 -12.36 6.27
N LEU A 217 -3.87 -11.49 5.69
CA LEU A 217 -4.33 -10.25 6.31
C LEU A 217 -5.60 -10.48 7.13
N THR A 218 -5.65 -9.88 8.32
CA THR A 218 -6.87 -9.72 9.12
C THR A 218 -7.56 -8.40 8.80
N ARG A 219 -6.79 -7.34 8.48
CA ARG A 219 -7.31 -6.03 8.08
C ARG A 219 -6.25 -5.19 7.37
N ILE A 220 -6.72 -4.16 6.69
CA ILE A 220 -5.89 -3.10 6.11
C ILE A 220 -6.32 -1.78 6.75
N GLU A 221 -5.35 -1.04 7.27
CA GLU A 221 -5.55 0.28 7.86
C GLU A 221 -5.00 1.34 6.90
N VAL A 222 -5.86 2.28 6.47
CA VAL A 222 -5.46 3.34 5.54
C VAL A 222 -5.65 4.70 6.15
N LEU A 223 -4.57 5.48 6.31
CA LEU A 223 -4.62 6.91 6.61
C LEU A 223 -4.75 7.70 5.31
N ARG A 224 -5.77 8.54 5.19
CA ARG A 224 -6.04 9.34 3.99
C ARG A 224 -5.52 10.76 4.15
N GLY A 225 -4.42 11.05 3.48
CA GLY A 225 -3.71 12.32 3.52
C GLY A 225 -2.28 12.22 4.05
N PRO A 226 -1.58 13.35 4.13
CA PRO A 226 -0.19 13.42 4.56
C PRO A 226 0.03 12.89 5.97
N ALA A 227 1.00 11.97 6.17
CA ALA A 227 1.27 11.30 7.44
C ALA A 227 2.75 11.25 7.83
N SER A 228 3.60 12.09 7.22
CA SER A 228 5.03 12.11 7.51
C SER A 228 5.38 12.45 8.96
N SER A 229 4.47 13.09 9.70
CA SER A 229 4.68 13.40 11.13
C SER A 229 4.95 12.18 12.03
N LEU A 230 4.58 10.97 11.57
CA LEU A 230 4.88 9.71 12.27
C LEU A 230 5.83 8.83 11.45
N TYR A 231 5.62 8.77 10.13
CA TYR A 231 6.22 7.77 9.26
C TYR A 231 7.37 8.30 8.40
N GLY A 232 7.59 9.63 8.38
CA GLY A 232 8.65 10.24 7.58
C GLY A 232 8.35 10.27 6.08
N GLY A 233 9.41 10.27 5.27
CA GLY A 233 9.31 10.32 3.81
C GLY A 233 8.53 9.15 3.22
N VAL A 234 7.91 9.36 2.03
CA VAL A 234 6.97 8.47 1.30
C VAL A 234 5.51 8.57 1.76
N ALA A 235 5.22 8.85 3.03
CA ALA A 235 3.85 9.06 3.51
C ALA A 235 3.26 10.41 3.05
N LEU A 236 3.37 10.72 1.75
CA LEU A 236 3.00 12.01 1.17
C LEU A 236 1.48 12.17 1.01
N THR A 237 0.82 11.14 0.50
CA THR A 237 -0.62 11.21 0.18
C THR A 237 -1.47 10.23 0.97
N ALA A 238 -0.90 9.08 1.37
CA ALA A 238 -1.56 8.09 2.20
C ALA A 238 -0.54 7.16 2.87
N VAL A 239 -1.00 6.45 3.91
CA VAL A 239 -0.31 5.29 4.51
C VAL A 239 -1.25 4.10 4.47
N VAL A 240 -0.77 2.97 3.97
CA VAL A 240 -1.46 1.68 3.93
C VAL A 240 -0.69 0.71 4.81
N ASN A 241 -1.29 0.28 5.92
CA ASN A 241 -0.69 -0.69 6.82
C ASN A 241 -1.45 -2.01 6.75
N LEU A 242 -0.77 -3.03 6.31
CA LEU A 242 -1.28 -4.39 6.15
C LEU A 242 -1.10 -5.12 7.48
N ILE A 243 -2.17 -5.48 8.13
CA ILE A 243 -2.14 -6.17 9.42
C ILE A 243 -2.40 -7.66 9.18
N THR A 244 -1.43 -8.49 9.56
CA THR A 244 -1.55 -9.94 9.42
C THR A 244 -2.46 -10.53 10.49
N LYS A 245 -2.99 -11.71 10.23
CA LYS A 245 -3.60 -12.58 11.23
C LYS A 245 -2.58 -12.89 12.34
N GLN A 246 -3.08 -13.27 13.50
CA GLN A 246 -2.25 -13.89 14.54
C GLN A 246 -2.34 -15.41 14.44
N GLY A 247 -1.30 -16.11 14.88
CA GLY A 247 -1.30 -17.58 14.84
C GLY A 247 -2.47 -18.17 15.63
N ALA A 248 -2.76 -17.61 16.79
CA ALA A 248 -3.89 -18.00 17.61
C ALA A 248 -5.27 -17.68 17.00
N GLU A 249 -5.37 -16.66 16.15
CA GLU A 249 -6.62 -16.30 15.45
C GLU A 249 -6.97 -17.35 14.38
N LEU A 250 -5.97 -17.84 13.68
CA LEU A 250 -6.16 -18.88 12.66
C LEU A 250 -6.33 -20.27 13.27
N ASP A 251 -5.52 -20.59 14.28
CA ASP A 251 -5.46 -21.86 15.02
C ASP A 251 -5.58 -23.10 14.13
N GLY A 252 -4.80 -23.13 13.05
CA GLY A 252 -4.84 -24.22 12.09
C GLY A 252 -4.20 -23.86 10.75
N VAL A 253 -4.77 -24.41 9.69
CA VAL A 253 -4.32 -24.21 8.30
C VAL A 253 -5.46 -23.69 7.45
N GLU A 254 -5.19 -22.67 6.64
CA GLU A 254 -6.06 -22.24 5.55
C GLU A 254 -5.30 -22.40 4.22
N ALA A 255 -5.85 -23.21 3.30
CA ALA A 255 -5.29 -23.40 1.98
C ALA A 255 -6.29 -22.94 0.93
N ARG A 256 -5.82 -22.27 -0.11
CA ARG A 256 -6.64 -21.80 -1.24
C ARG A 256 -5.97 -22.13 -2.56
N ALA A 257 -6.73 -22.57 -3.53
CA ALA A 257 -6.30 -22.76 -4.91
C ALA A 257 -7.34 -22.15 -5.85
N GLY A 258 -6.89 -21.58 -6.95
CA GLY A 258 -7.77 -20.95 -7.95
C GLY A 258 -7.23 -21.08 -9.36
N ILE A 259 -8.16 -21.19 -10.32
CA ILE A 259 -7.89 -21.24 -11.75
C ILE A 259 -8.88 -20.34 -12.49
N GLY A 260 -8.38 -19.64 -13.51
CA GLY A 260 -9.22 -18.74 -14.30
C GLY A 260 -8.82 -18.70 -15.77
N ASN A 261 -9.52 -17.85 -16.53
CA ASN A 261 -9.14 -17.59 -17.92
C ASN A 261 -7.79 -16.87 -18.00
N TYR A 262 -7.23 -16.75 -19.22
CA TYR A 262 -5.94 -16.12 -19.48
C TYR A 262 -4.78 -16.71 -18.67
N GLY A 263 -4.84 -18.01 -18.37
CA GLY A 263 -3.77 -18.70 -17.65
C GLY A 263 -3.67 -18.33 -16.17
N GLN A 264 -4.71 -17.76 -15.56
CA GLN A 264 -4.70 -17.45 -14.14
C GLN A 264 -4.59 -18.71 -13.29
N LEU A 265 -3.58 -18.71 -12.44
CA LEU A 265 -3.36 -19.72 -11.39
C LEU A 265 -3.05 -18.98 -10.09
N ARG A 266 -3.72 -19.37 -9.02
CA ARG A 266 -3.49 -18.84 -7.66
C ARG A 266 -3.34 -19.98 -6.68
N GLY A 267 -2.35 -19.90 -5.81
CA GLY A 267 -2.18 -20.78 -4.66
C GLY A 267 -1.87 -19.96 -3.43
N ALA A 268 -2.45 -20.32 -2.28
CA ALA A 268 -2.11 -19.70 -1.01
C ALA A 268 -2.22 -20.75 0.12
N LEU A 269 -1.33 -20.64 1.09
CA LEU A 269 -1.30 -21.44 2.29
C LEU A 269 -0.97 -20.55 3.48
N THR A 270 -1.78 -20.59 4.51
CA THR A 270 -1.53 -19.87 5.76
C THR A 270 -1.66 -20.87 6.91
N PHE A 271 -0.63 -20.94 7.74
CA PHE A 271 -0.61 -21.72 8.97
C PHE A 271 -0.47 -20.81 10.16
N GLY A 272 -1.31 -21.00 11.16
CA GLY A 272 -1.23 -20.23 12.40
C GLY A 272 -1.46 -21.13 13.62
N LYS A 273 -0.66 -20.96 14.64
CA LYS A 273 -0.80 -21.67 15.91
C LYS A 273 -0.17 -20.89 17.05
N ARG A 274 -0.83 -20.94 18.19
CA ARG A 274 -0.21 -20.56 19.46
C ARG A 274 0.12 -21.79 20.27
N TYR A 275 1.36 -21.88 20.72
CA TYR A 275 1.84 -22.93 21.59
C TYR A 275 2.55 -22.32 22.78
N PHE A 276 1.97 -22.45 23.96
CA PHE A 276 2.37 -21.69 25.18
C PHE A 276 2.43 -20.18 24.89
N ASP A 277 3.59 -19.56 25.16
CA ASP A 277 3.82 -18.14 24.96
C ASP A 277 4.27 -17.75 23.56
N ILE A 278 4.34 -18.72 22.62
CA ILE A 278 4.78 -18.50 21.25
C ILE A 278 3.56 -18.52 20.33
N ASP A 279 3.33 -17.40 19.64
CA ASP A 279 2.35 -17.28 18.57
C ASP A 279 3.08 -17.24 17.23
N ILE A 280 2.75 -18.14 16.32
CA ILE A 280 3.42 -18.28 15.01
C ILE A 280 2.38 -18.21 13.91
N LEU A 281 2.66 -17.39 12.91
CA LEU A 281 1.96 -17.33 11.64
C LEU A 281 2.97 -17.54 10.50
N ILE A 282 2.67 -18.46 9.59
CA ILE A 282 3.47 -18.72 8.38
C ILE A 282 2.53 -18.61 7.18
N TRP A 283 2.96 -17.92 6.13
CA TRP A 283 2.17 -17.77 4.92
C TRP A 283 2.99 -17.98 3.66
N GLY A 284 2.30 -18.35 2.60
CA GLY A 284 2.84 -18.41 1.27
C GLY A 284 1.73 -18.25 0.25
N SER A 285 1.94 -17.41 -0.74
CA SER A 285 1.03 -17.26 -1.88
C SER A 285 1.80 -17.13 -3.19
N ILE A 286 1.18 -17.62 -4.25
CA ILE A 286 1.70 -17.51 -5.61
C ILE A 286 0.56 -17.11 -6.55
N TYR A 287 0.88 -16.32 -7.57
CA TYR A 287 -0.03 -15.98 -8.65
C TYR A 287 0.67 -15.92 -9.99
N LYS A 288 0.01 -16.42 -11.02
CA LYS A 288 0.48 -16.37 -12.42
C LYS A 288 -0.68 -16.10 -13.37
N ASN A 289 -0.39 -15.40 -14.47
CA ASN A 289 -1.28 -15.29 -15.62
C ASN A 289 -0.47 -15.02 -16.90
N SER A 290 -1.12 -15.17 -18.06
CA SER A 290 -0.54 -14.90 -19.37
C SER A 290 -1.04 -13.59 -20.00
N GLY A 291 -1.95 -12.89 -19.32
CA GLY A 291 -2.58 -11.67 -19.81
C GLY A 291 -3.63 -11.89 -20.90
N GLU A 292 -4.37 -10.85 -21.18
CA GLU A 292 -5.40 -10.81 -22.21
C GLU A 292 -4.91 -10.06 -23.46
N SER A 293 -5.10 -10.63 -24.62
CA SER A 293 -4.82 -9.95 -25.91
C SER A 293 -5.94 -8.98 -26.24
N ARG A 294 -5.61 -7.71 -26.42
CA ARG A 294 -6.55 -6.63 -26.75
C ARG A 294 -6.10 -5.88 -27.99
N THR A 295 -7.03 -5.53 -28.86
CA THR A 295 -6.78 -4.63 -29.97
C THR A 295 -6.83 -3.20 -29.46
N PRO A 296 -5.77 -2.40 -29.61
CA PRO A 296 -5.77 -1.00 -29.20
C PRO A 296 -6.70 -0.17 -30.11
N GLU A 297 -7.19 0.97 -29.61
CA GLU A 297 -8.02 1.88 -30.41
C GLU A 297 -7.25 2.44 -31.60
N GLN A 298 -5.98 2.80 -31.40
CA GLN A 298 -5.04 3.09 -32.50
C GLN A 298 -4.51 1.76 -33.04
N ARG A 299 -4.95 1.38 -34.21
CA ARG A 299 -4.63 0.11 -34.87
C ARG A 299 -3.33 0.09 -35.64
N THR A 300 -2.64 1.20 -35.68
CA THR A 300 -1.37 1.31 -36.40
C THR A 300 -0.28 1.76 -35.43
N ASP A 301 0.93 1.24 -35.65
CA ASP A 301 2.10 1.81 -35.01
C ASP A 301 2.41 3.21 -35.61
N GLU A 302 3.49 3.82 -35.15
CA GLU A 302 3.96 5.11 -35.62
C GLU A 302 4.34 5.17 -37.14
N TYR A 303 4.38 4.03 -37.80
CA TYR A 303 4.69 3.91 -39.27
C TYR A 303 3.46 3.59 -40.11
N GLY A 304 2.27 3.56 -39.47
CA GLY A 304 1.07 3.12 -40.15
C GLY A 304 0.98 1.58 -40.30
N THR A 305 1.89 0.82 -39.66
CA THR A 305 1.82 -0.64 -39.65
C THR A 305 0.70 -1.12 -38.75
N PRO A 306 -0.20 -2.02 -39.17
CA PRO A 306 -1.25 -2.53 -38.35
C PRO A 306 -0.71 -3.25 -37.11
N VAL A 307 -1.11 -2.81 -35.91
CA VAL A 307 -0.82 -3.50 -34.68
C VAL A 307 -2.01 -4.39 -34.29
N PRO A 308 -1.85 -5.71 -34.29
CA PRO A 308 -2.98 -6.61 -34.14
C PRO A 308 -3.53 -6.64 -32.72
N TYR A 309 -2.68 -6.57 -31.72
CA TYR A 309 -3.07 -6.60 -30.31
C TYR A 309 -1.92 -6.16 -29.39
N VAL A 310 -2.28 -5.84 -28.16
CA VAL A 310 -1.37 -5.72 -27.00
C VAL A 310 -1.80 -6.70 -25.91
N THR A 311 -0.86 -7.16 -25.08
CA THR A 311 -1.16 -8.07 -23.96
C THR A 311 -1.32 -7.27 -22.68
N ILE A 312 -2.51 -7.31 -22.11
CA ILE A 312 -2.87 -6.55 -20.91
C ILE A 312 -2.89 -7.45 -19.69
N GLY A 313 -2.34 -6.96 -18.57
CA GLY A 313 -2.34 -7.65 -17.29
C GLY A 313 -1.40 -8.85 -17.21
N HIS A 314 -0.48 -9.02 -18.16
CA HIS A 314 0.56 -10.04 -18.12
C HIS A 314 1.57 -9.71 -17.01
N ILE A 315 1.87 -10.66 -16.14
CA ILE A 315 2.81 -10.47 -15.03
C ILE A 315 4.23 -11.00 -15.29
N GLY A 316 4.50 -11.51 -16.50
CA GLY A 316 5.82 -11.98 -16.89
C GLY A 316 6.03 -13.50 -16.81
N GLU A 317 7.29 -13.92 -16.85
CA GLU A 317 7.67 -15.35 -16.94
C GLU A 317 7.55 -16.05 -15.58
N LYS A 318 7.93 -15.34 -14.52
CA LYS A 318 7.93 -15.86 -13.16
C LYS A 318 6.59 -15.58 -12.49
N PRO A 319 6.08 -16.49 -11.64
CA PRO A 319 4.91 -16.16 -10.82
C PRO A 319 5.27 -15.07 -9.81
N SER A 320 4.35 -14.15 -9.54
CA SER A 320 4.42 -13.32 -8.34
C SER A 320 4.23 -14.18 -7.12
N TYR A 321 4.99 -13.92 -6.06
CA TYR A 321 4.87 -14.66 -4.81
C TYR A 321 5.06 -13.77 -3.58
N ASP A 322 4.60 -14.29 -2.45
CA ASP A 322 4.72 -13.72 -1.11
C ASP A 322 4.85 -14.85 -0.11
N PHE A 323 5.97 -14.89 0.61
CA PHE A 323 6.22 -15.88 1.66
C PHE A 323 6.73 -15.18 2.91
N GLY A 324 6.29 -15.65 4.07
CA GLY A 324 6.82 -15.07 5.29
C GLY A 324 6.44 -15.83 6.55
N VAL A 325 7.00 -15.35 7.63
CA VAL A 325 6.77 -15.83 8.98
C VAL A 325 6.73 -14.68 9.97
N GLN A 326 5.77 -14.73 10.86
CA GLN A 326 5.71 -13.87 12.04
C GLN A 326 5.71 -14.74 13.28
N MET A 327 6.50 -14.36 14.27
CA MET A 327 6.54 -15.02 15.57
C MET A 327 6.50 -13.96 16.68
N ASN A 328 5.60 -14.14 17.62
CA ASN A 328 5.53 -13.36 18.85
C ASN A 328 5.84 -14.29 20.02
N TRP A 329 6.84 -13.93 20.83
CA TRP A 329 7.21 -14.66 22.02
C TRP A 329 7.36 -13.70 23.19
N LYS A 330 6.38 -13.68 24.09
CA LYS A 330 6.30 -12.70 25.18
C LYS A 330 6.40 -11.27 24.63
N ASN A 331 7.51 -10.61 24.91
CA ASN A 331 7.80 -9.24 24.51
C ASN A 331 8.60 -9.14 23.20
N LEU A 332 9.03 -10.27 22.64
CA LEU A 332 9.79 -10.32 21.38
C LEU A 332 8.85 -10.54 20.21
N ARG A 333 9.08 -9.80 19.14
CA ARG A 333 8.45 -9.96 17.84
C ARG A 333 9.53 -10.24 16.79
N PHE A 334 9.29 -11.20 15.94
CA PHE A 334 10.07 -11.48 14.76
C PHE A 334 9.16 -11.47 13.54
N LEU A 335 9.58 -10.81 12.47
CA LEU A 335 8.92 -10.77 11.17
C LEU A 335 9.97 -11.05 10.09
N TYR A 336 9.64 -11.94 9.16
CA TYR A 336 10.35 -12.10 7.90
C TYR A 336 9.33 -12.21 6.78
N ASP A 337 9.53 -11.45 5.70
CA ASP A 337 8.72 -11.45 4.49
C ASP A 337 9.62 -11.43 3.27
N THR A 338 9.26 -12.17 2.24
CA THR A 338 9.91 -12.12 0.94
C THR A 338 8.86 -12.17 -0.15
N HIS A 339 8.96 -11.26 -1.10
CA HIS A 339 8.01 -11.19 -2.18
C HIS A 339 8.66 -10.84 -3.52
N PHE A 340 8.04 -11.28 -4.60
CA PHE A 340 8.47 -11.04 -5.96
C PHE A 340 7.32 -10.44 -6.78
N SER A 341 7.58 -9.26 -7.33
CA SER A 341 6.71 -8.55 -8.27
C SER A 341 7.34 -8.55 -9.66
N GLN A 342 6.54 -8.78 -10.69
CA GLN A 342 6.93 -8.56 -12.07
C GLN A 342 5.75 -7.97 -12.84
N ILE A 343 5.98 -6.88 -13.57
CA ILE A 343 4.99 -6.16 -14.34
C ILE A 343 5.51 -5.97 -15.76
N VAL A 344 4.69 -6.34 -16.73
CA VAL A 344 5.01 -6.23 -18.16
C VAL A 344 4.30 -5.03 -18.73
N SER A 345 5.09 -4.05 -19.21
CA SER A 345 4.54 -2.92 -19.95
C SER A 345 4.04 -3.36 -21.32
N PRO A 346 2.84 -2.97 -21.74
CA PRO A 346 2.35 -3.25 -23.09
C PRO A 346 2.99 -2.36 -24.17
N TYR A 347 3.68 -1.29 -23.77
CA TYR A 347 4.26 -0.28 -24.65
C TYR A 347 5.74 -0.03 -24.33
N THR A 348 6.46 0.57 -25.29
CA THR A 348 7.81 1.07 -25.06
C THR A 348 7.80 2.22 -24.05
N ILE A 349 8.95 2.50 -23.44
CA ILE A 349 9.06 3.54 -22.39
C ILE A 349 9.14 4.96 -22.93
N SER A 350 9.27 5.15 -24.22
CA SER A 350 9.31 6.50 -24.78
C SER A 350 7.99 7.24 -24.50
N THR A 351 8.04 8.57 -24.46
CA THR A 351 6.83 9.39 -24.38
C THR A 351 5.83 9.10 -25.50
N LEU A 352 6.30 8.49 -26.57
CA LEU A 352 5.52 8.10 -27.73
C LEU A 352 4.86 6.73 -27.56
N ALA A 353 5.30 5.95 -26.57
CA ALA A 353 4.70 4.70 -26.10
C ALA A 353 4.15 3.82 -27.23
N THR A 354 5.05 3.19 -27.98
CA THR A 354 4.69 2.31 -29.10
C THR A 354 4.54 0.88 -28.68
N THR A 355 3.80 0.08 -29.41
CA THR A 355 3.73 -1.37 -29.18
C THR A 355 5.04 -2.05 -29.57
N TYR A 356 5.31 -3.21 -28.99
CA TYR A 356 6.49 -3.99 -29.31
C TYR A 356 6.23 -5.49 -29.15
N ASP A 357 7.05 -6.32 -29.86
CA ASP A 357 7.02 -7.77 -29.73
C ASP A 357 7.99 -8.22 -28.63
N ARG A 358 7.46 -8.40 -27.42
CA ARG A 358 8.23 -8.77 -26.23
C ARG A 358 8.98 -10.10 -26.39
N GLU A 359 8.43 -11.05 -27.16
CA GLU A 359 9.00 -12.39 -27.31
C GLU A 359 10.30 -12.38 -28.14
N ARG A 360 10.52 -11.33 -28.91
CA ARG A 360 11.75 -11.15 -29.70
C ARG A 360 12.96 -10.74 -28.86
N TYR A 361 12.71 -10.15 -27.66
CA TYR A 361 13.80 -9.64 -26.83
C TYR A 361 14.52 -10.74 -26.04
N ARG A 362 15.83 -10.60 -25.95
CA ARG A 362 16.70 -11.48 -25.19
C ARG A 362 16.28 -11.55 -23.72
N THR A 363 16.40 -12.73 -23.13
CA THR A 363 16.17 -12.97 -21.71
C THR A 363 17.42 -12.71 -20.89
N PHE A 364 17.29 -11.95 -19.79
CA PHE A 364 18.30 -11.78 -18.76
C PHE A 364 17.79 -12.36 -17.44
N ASN A 365 18.54 -13.27 -16.82
CA ASN A 365 18.13 -13.94 -15.58
C ASN A 365 16.72 -14.59 -15.63
N GLY A 366 16.32 -15.07 -16.80
CA GLY A 366 14.98 -15.63 -17.03
C GLY A 366 13.87 -14.58 -17.12
N ILE A 367 14.20 -13.31 -17.33
CA ILE A 367 13.26 -12.18 -17.43
C ILE A 367 13.42 -11.52 -18.79
N ARG A 368 12.32 -11.29 -19.48
CA ARG A 368 12.19 -10.43 -20.67
C ARG A 368 11.77 -9.01 -20.27
N PRO A 369 11.61 -8.06 -21.21
CA PRO A 369 11.25 -6.70 -20.89
C PRO A 369 10.10 -6.61 -19.89
N SER A 370 10.39 -6.05 -18.72
CA SER A 370 9.49 -5.88 -17.59
C SER A 370 10.16 -5.06 -16.48
N PHE A 371 9.36 -4.55 -15.57
CA PHE A 371 9.82 -4.07 -14.27
C PHE A 371 9.64 -5.20 -13.25
N SER A 372 10.68 -5.55 -12.50
CA SER A 372 10.56 -6.55 -11.45
C SER A 372 11.35 -6.19 -10.20
N THR A 373 10.85 -6.64 -9.06
CA THR A 373 11.49 -6.47 -7.75
C THR A 373 11.37 -7.78 -6.98
N ASN A 374 12.49 -8.27 -6.46
CA ASN A 374 12.53 -9.32 -5.47
C ASN A 374 12.98 -8.70 -4.15
N ALA A 375 12.13 -8.70 -3.15
CA ALA A 375 12.39 -8.04 -1.88
C ALA A 375 12.42 -9.02 -0.71
N HIS A 376 13.23 -8.70 0.29
CA HIS A 376 13.34 -9.42 1.56
C HIS A 376 13.30 -8.41 2.69
N HIS A 377 12.45 -8.62 3.66
CA HIS A 377 12.24 -7.77 4.82
C HIS A 377 12.38 -8.59 6.08
N ALA A 378 13.16 -8.13 7.05
CA ALA A 378 13.30 -8.78 8.33
C ALA A 378 13.24 -7.75 9.46
N GLU A 379 12.55 -8.08 10.55
CA GLU A 379 12.46 -7.24 11.73
C GLU A 379 12.52 -8.07 13.00
N ILE A 380 13.28 -7.59 13.96
CA ILE A 380 13.25 -8.06 15.35
C ILE A 380 12.84 -6.89 16.22
N GLY A 381 11.72 -7.02 16.92
CA GLY A 381 11.19 -6.03 17.83
C GLY A 381 11.14 -6.53 19.28
N TYR A 382 11.30 -5.63 20.23
CA TYR A 382 11.10 -5.88 21.65
C TYR A 382 10.26 -4.76 22.26
N GLY A 383 9.20 -5.10 23.00
CA GLY A 383 8.35 -4.15 23.68
C GLY A 383 8.21 -4.46 25.16
N ARG A 384 8.16 -3.43 26.02
CA ARG A 384 7.95 -3.62 27.45
C ARG A 384 7.14 -2.49 28.06
N GLN A 385 6.12 -2.87 28.81
CA GLN A 385 5.34 -1.94 29.63
C GLN A 385 6.06 -1.66 30.96
N LEU A 386 6.35 -0.39 31.24
CA LEU A 386 6.98 0.10 32.46
C LEU A 386 6.04 1.10 33.16
N GLY A 387 5.07 0.59 33.90
CA GLY A 387 4.04 1.42 34.54
C GLY A 387 3.17 2.15 33.50
N SER A 388 3.33 3.47 33.37
CA SER A 388 2.61 4.30 32.40
C SER A 388 3.36 4.49 31.08
N LEU A 389 4.56 3.95 30.97
CA LEU A 389 5.42 4.05 29.79
C LEU A 389 5.48 2.69 29.09
N ASN A 390 5.10 2.65 27.82
CA ASN A 390 5.33 1.53 26.92
C ASN A 390 6.55 1.85 26.07
N LEU A 391 7.62 1.07 26.18
CA LEU A 391 8.83 1.21 25.37
C LEU A 391 8.91 0.08 24.35
N GLN A 392 9.23 0.44 23.10
CA GLN A 392 9.42 -0.48 22.01
C GLN A 392 10.73 -0.14 21.30
N GLY A 393 11.44 -1.17 20.86
CA GLY A 393 12.63 -1.03 20.03
C GLY A 393 12.57 -2.07 18.91
N SER A 394 13.06 -1.71 17.72
CA SER A 394 13.17 -2.65 16.61
C SER A 394 14.46 -2.46 15.83
N LEU A 395 14.92 -3.55 15.24
CA LEU A 395 16.00 -3.60 14.26
C LEU A 395 15.43 -4.17 12.97
N THR A 396 15.72 -3.53 11.85
CA THR A 396 15.26 -3.94 10.53
C THR A 396 16.41 -4.21 9.58
N TYR A 397 16.20 -5.14 8.69
CA TYR A 397 17.06 -5.42 7.55
C TYR A 397 16.18 -5.62 6.33
N ASP A 398 16.49 -4.88 5.25
CA ASP A 398 15.81 -5.00 3.98
C ASP A 398 16.84 -5.20 2.87
N ASN A 399 16.48 -6.00 1.89
CA ASN A 399 17.25 -6.21 0.67
C ASN A 399 16.30 -6.26 -0.49
N SER A 400 16.60 -5.58 -1.59
CA SER A 400 15.84 -5.71 -2.81
C SER A 400 16.75 -5.86 -4.02
N ASP A 401 16.31 -6.71 -4.95
CA ASP A 401 16.90 -6.88 -6.28
C ASP A 401 15.92 -6.28 -7.28
N LEU A 402 16.27 -5.11 -7.82
CA LEU A 402 15.49 -4.36 -8.77
C LEU A 402 15.96 -4.64 -10.18
N THR A 403 15.04 -4.98 -11.08
CA THR A 403 15.32 -5.08 -12.51
C THR A 403 14.39 -4.16 -13.29
N HIS A 404 14.97 -3.22 -14.02
CA HIS A 404 14.35 -2.42 -15.06
C HIS A 404 14.82 -2.92 -16.41
N TYR A 405 14.00 -3.73 -17.06
CA TYR A 405 14.28 -4.16 -18.43
C TYR A 405 13.23 -3.55 -19.35
N GLN A 406 13.61 -2.53 -20.08
CA GLN A 406 12.69 -1.67 -20.81
C GLN A 406 13.04 -1.67 -22.29
N VAL A 407 12.01 -1.62 -23.14
CA VAL A 407 12.16 -1.42 -24.57
C VAL A 407 12.07 0.06 -24.88
N ILE A 408 13.08 0.61 -25.55
CA ILE A 408 13.15 2.02 -25.94
C ILE A 408 12.38 2.20 -27.25
N TYR A 409 12.65 1.37 -28.25
CA TYR A 409 11.88 1.30 -29.49
C TYR A 409 11.96 -0.11 -30.08
N ASP A 410 11.00 -0.46 -30.94
CA ASP A 410 10.89 -1.74 -31.64
C ASP A 410 10.60 -1.51 -33.14
N GLY A 411 11.46 -2.00 -34.01
CA GLY A 411 11.37 -1.84 -35.44
C GLY A 411 12.42 -0.89 -36.01
N ASN A 412 12.54 -0.87 -37.35
CA ASN A 412 13.44 0.03 -38.11
C ASN A 412 12.78 1.41 -38.22
N LEU A 413 13.24 2.39 -37.44
CA LEU A 413 12.59 3.66 -37.29
C LEU A 413 13.50 4.85 -37.63
N PRO A 414 13.75 5.17 -38.88
CA PRO A 414 14.58 6.32 -39.24
C PRO A 414 14.03 7.64 -38.69
N GLU A 415 12.71 7.78 -38.61
CA GLU A 415 12.03 8.96 -38.12
C GLU A 415 12.12 9.08 -36.57
N PHE A 416 12.31 7.99 -35.85
CA PHE A 416 12.35 7.98 -34.38
C PHE A 416 13.54 8.81 -33.87
N GLY A 417 14.73 8.63 -34.41
CA GLY A 417 15.89 9.42 -34.03
C GLY A 417 15.71 10.91 -34.34
N THR A 418 14.96 11.24 -35.37
CA THR A 418 14.61 12.64 -35.73
C THR A 418 13.53 13.15 -34.77
N ALA A 419 12.52 12.34 -34.48
CA ALA A 419 11.46 12.71 -33.53
C ALA A 419 12.00 12.99 -32.09
N LEU A 420 13.04 12.26 -31.69
CA LEU A 420 13.72 12.49 -30.41
C LEU A 420 14.82 13.56 -30.46
N ASN A 421 15.00 14.23 -31.61
CA ASN A 421 16.07 15.23 -31.82
C ASN A 421 17.47 14.74 -31.39
N LEU A 422 17.76 13.44 -31.66
CA LEU A 422 19.04 12.85 -31.32
C LEU A 422 20.17 13.36 -32.23
N PRO A 423 21.43 13.45 -31.73
CA PRO A 423 22.60 13.69 -32.53
C PRO A 423 22.72 12.70 -33.73
N GLN A 424 23.36 13.13 -34.81
CA GLN A 424 23.39 12.37 -36.08
C GLN A 424 23.99 10.97 -35.93
N ASP A 425 25.01 10.82 -35.13
CA ASP A 425 25.66 9.53 -34.80
C ASP A 425 24.75 8.59 -34.02
N LEU A 426 23.93 9.11 -33.07
CA LEU A 426 22.91 8.33 -32.40
C LEU A 426 21.76 7.97 -33.35
N ARG A 427 21.32 8.89 -34.24
CA ARG A 427 20.31 8.56 -35.26
C ARG A 427 20.73 7.40 -36.14
N TYR A 428 22.05 7.28 -36.46
CA TYR A 428 22.58 6.13 -37.21
C TYR A 428 22.32 4.80 -36.50
N LEU A 429 22.39 4.74 -35.15
CA LEU A 429 22.09 3.52 -34.42
C LEU A 429 20.64 3.07 -34.60
N PHE A 430 19.69 3.99 -34.62
CA PHE A 430 18.28 3.69 -34.88
C PHE A 430 18.02 3.23 -36.32
N GLN A 431 18.84 3.65 -37.26
CA GLN A 431 18.76 3.17 -38.65
C GLN A 431 19.40 1.79 -38.81
N LYS A 432 20.42 1.48 -38.01
CA LYS A 432 21.21 0.24 -38.14
C LYS A 432 20.52 -0.93 -37.43
N TYR A 433 19.90 -0.70 -36.31
CA TYR A 433 19.32 -1.75 -35.46
C TYR A 433 17.79 -1.71 -35.49
N SER A 434 17.17 -2.89 -35.60
CA SER A 434 15.71 -3.03 -35.69
C SER A 434 14.99 -2.99 -34.35
N GLY A 435 15.66 -2.63 -33.30
CA GLY A 435 15.10 -2.45 -31.95
C GLY A 435 16.20 -2.13 -30.94
N MET A 436 15.81 -1.44 -29.86
CA MET A 436 16.72 -1.12 -28.77
C MET A 436 16.00 -1.22 -27.42
N GLY A 437 16.65 -1.88 -26.49
CA GLY A 437 16.21 -1.96 -25.09
C GLY A 437 17.36 -1.63 -24.15
N ARG A 438 17.03 -1.41 -22.89
CA ARG A 438 18.00 -1.28 -21.80
C ARG A 438 17.65 -2.23 -20.66
N TYR A 439 18.68 -2.89 -20.16
CA TYR A 439 18.58 -3.73 -18.96
C TYR A 439 19.39 -3.11 -17.85
N ILE A 440 18.73 -2.79 -16.74
CA ILE A 440 19.34 -2.29 -15.52
C ILE A 440 18.94 -3.25 -14.39
N ASN A 441 19.94 -3.77 -13.69
CA ASN A 441 19.70 -4.56 -12.49
C ASN A 441 20.56 -4.01 -11.36
N GLY A 442 19.99 -3.85 -10.18
CA GLY A 442 20.68 -3.34 -9.01
C GLY A 442 20.18 -4.00 -7.74
N GLN A 443 21.11 -4.28 -6.83
CA GLN A 443 20.80 -4.83 -5.52
C GLN A 443 21.04 -3.79 -4.44
N ASP A 444 20.04 -3.55 -3.62
CA ASP A 444 20.11 -2.63 -2.49
C ASP A 444 19.96 -3.34 -1.14
N TYR A 445 20.52 -2.68 -0.12
CA TYR A 445 20.47 -3.12 1.27
C TYR A 445 20.11 -1.94 2.15
N SER A 446 19.26 -2.16 3.15
CA SER A 446 19.06 -1.19 4.21
C SER A 446 19.05 -1.82 5.60
N TYR A 447 19.51 -1.06 6.57
CA TYR A 447 19.51 -1.43 7.98
C TYR A 447 18.86 -0.30 8.76
N GLY A 448 17.92 -0.64 9.62
CA GLY A 448 17.20 0.31 10.44
C GLY A 448 17.24 -0.02 11.92
N ALA A 449 17.13 1.01 12.74
CA ALA A 449 16.90 0.90 14.16
C ALA A 449 15.89 1.95 14.61
N GLU A 450 14.91 1.55 15.40
CA GLU A 450 13.91 2.44 15.97
C GLU A 450 13.78 2.21 17.47
N VAL A 451 13.63 3.30 18.22
CA VAL A 451 13.20 3.29 19.61
C VAL A 451 12.00 4.21 19.73
N LYS A 452 10.93 3.71 20.35
CA LYS A 452 9.66 4.40 20.50
C LYS A 452 9.13 4.24 21.92
N GLY A 453 8.57 5.33 22.46
CA GLY A 453 7.93 5.34 23.76
C GLY A 453 6.55 5.96 23.71
N ASP A 454 5.60 5.32 24.41
CA ASP A 454 4.26 5.83 24.61
C ASP A 454 4.05 6.06 26.10
N TYR A 455 3.99 7.31 26.55
CA TYR A 455 3.81 7.69 27.93
C TYR A 455 2.41 8.23 28.19
N THR A 456 1.62 7.51 28.99
CA THR A 456 0.30 7.96 29.42
C THR A 456 0.41 8.70 30.74
N TYR A 457 0.29 10.05 30.68
CA TYR A 457 0.42 10.90 31.87
C TYR A 457 -0.89 11.13 32.63
N ILE A 458 -2.05 10.93 31.96
CA ILE A 458 -3.39 10.91 32.61
C ILE A 458 -4.18 9.72 32.08
N LYS A 459 -4.52 8.76 32.93
CA LYS A 459 -5.22 7.50 32.58
C LYS A 459 -6.73 7.53 32.76
N GLN A 460 -7.24 8.29 33.74
CA GLN A 460 -8.64 8.21 34.18
C GLN A 460 -9.24 9.59 34.37
N GLY A 461 -10.57 9.64 34.31
CA GLY A 461 -11.35 10.86 34.54
C GLY A 461 -11.75 11.55 33.21
N PRO A 462 -12.25 12.79 33.30
CA PRO A 462 -12.71 13.56 32.15
C PRO A 462 -11.55 14.05 31.28
N HIS A 463 -10.32 13.94 31.77
CA HIS A 463 -9.10 14.27 31.07
C HIS A 463 -8.30 13.00 30.86
N LYS A 464 -7.82 12.80 29.62
CA LYS A 464 -6.87 11.73 29.27
C LYS A 464 -5.71 12.34 28.50
N GLY A 465 -4.50 11.83 28.71
CA GLY A 465 -3.35 12.39 28.02
C GLY A 465 -2.24 11.39 27.80
N SER A 466 -1.68 11.41 26.60
CA SER A 466 -0.51 10.61 26.24
C SER A 466 0.47 11.39 25.36
N ILE A 467 1.72 10.98 25.44
CA ILE A 467 2.81 11.48 24.58
C ILE A 467 3.46 10.26 23.95
N THR A 468 3.51 10.24 22.64
CA THR A 468 4.29 9.29 21.84
C THR A 468 5.55 9.99 21.37
N PHE A 469 6.71 9.37 21.50
CA PHE A 469 7.98 9.90 21.02
C PHE A 469 8.86 8.78 20.49
N GLY A 470 9.77 9.13 19.60
CA GLY A 470 10.69 8.12 19.04
C GLY A 470 11.84 8.72 18.27
N ALA A 471 12.83 7.86 18.04
CA ALA A 471 13.98 8.13 17.20
C ALA A 471 14.23 6.94 16.28
N GLN A 472 14.60 7.23 15.04
CA GLN A 472 14.85 6.24 13.99
C GLN A 472 16.18 6.54 13.31
N TYR A 473 16.91 5.50 13.01
CA TYR A 473 18.09 5.52 12.15
C TYR A 473 17.89 4.57 10.99
N SER A 474 18.28 4.97 9.78
CA SER A 474 18.36 4.06 8.64
C SER A 474 19.64 4.33 7.82
N HIS A 475 20.24 3.23 7.38
CA HIS A 475 21.37 3.19 6.46
C HIS A 475 20.95 2.45 5.20
N PHE A 476 21.10 3.08 4.04
CA PHE A 476 20.81 2.52 2.73
C PHE A 476 22.09 2.44 1.90
N ARG A 477 22.22 1.38 1.11
CA ARG A 477 23.34 1.13 0.21
C ARG A 477 22.88 0.43 -1.05
N LEU A 478 23.24 0.98 -2.21
CA LEU A 478 23.05 0.34 -3.52
C LEU A 478 24.35 -0.26 -4.01
N GLU A 479 24.32 -1.52 -4.44
CA GLU A 479 25.46 -2.29 -4.95
C GLU A 479 25.08 -3.16 -6.15
N ASP A 480 26.09 -3.77 -6.78
CA ASP A 480 25.96 -4.74 -7.85
C ASP A 480 25.08 -4.30 -9.04
N VAL A 481 25.25 -3.02 -9.42
CA VAL A 481 24.51 -2.45 -10.56
C VAL A 481 25.07 -2.97 -11.87
N ARG A 482 24.20 -3.51 -12.72
CA ARG A 482 24.51 -3.89 -14.10
C ARG A 482 23.72 -3.03 -15.04
N TYR A 483 24.36 -2.63 -16.14
CA TYR A 483 23.70 -1.92 -17.22
C TYR A 483 24.15 -2.48 -18.57
N GLN A 484 23.15 -2.82 -19.40
CA GLN A 484 23.39 -3.30 -20.76
C GLN A 484 22.38 -2.68 -21.71
N VAL A 485 22.83 -2.31 -22.90
CA VAL A 485 21.96 -1.93 -24.00
C VAL A 485 21.76 -3.16 -24.89
N VAL A 486 20.53 -3.45 -25.26
CA VAL A 486 20.13 -4.57 -26.10
C VAL A 486 19.80 -4.04 -27.48
N TYR A 487 20.52 -4.52 -28.51
CA TYR A 487 20.31 -4.20 -29.92
C TYR A 487 19.81 -5.41 -30.67
N ASP A 488 19.02 -5.20 -31.73
CA ASP A 488 18.51 -6.27 -32.62
C ASP A 488 17.87 -7.42 -31.80
N PHE A 489 17.26 -7.10 -30.68
CA PHE A 489 16.59 -8.03 -29.75
C PHE A 489 17.49 -9.11 -29.12
N THR A 490 18.61 -9.46 -29.72
CA THR A 490 19.45 -10.58 -29.31
C THR A 490 20.86 -10.18 -28.92
N SER A 491 21.43 -9.14 -29.54
CA SER A 491 22.76 -8.65 -29.22
C SER A 491 22.70 -7.79 -27.93
N ALA A 492 23.73 -7.88 -27.10
CA ALA A 492 23.87 -7.05 -25.91
C ALA A 492 25.27 -6.44 -25.87
N SER A 493 25.35 -5.17 -25.49
CA SER A 493 26.63 -4.54 -25.21
C SER A 493 27.29 -5.18 -23.99
N PRO A 494 28.62 -5.10 -23.83
CA PRO A 494 29.28 -5.37 -22.55
C PRO A 494 28.69 -4.51 -21.45
N GLU A 495 28.81 -4.95 -20.20
CA GLU A 495 28.46 -4.13 -19.03
C GLU A 495 29.22 -2.81 -19.05
N MET A 496 28.56 -1.73 -18.68
CA MET A 496 29.17 -0.40 -18.68
C MET A 496 29.79 -0.08 -17.31
N PRO A 497 31.12 -0.10 -17.13
CA PRO A 497 31.77 0.09 -15.85
C PRO A 497 31.42 1.45 -15.19
N ARG A 498 31.37 2.53 -15.98
CA ARG A 498 31.03 3.87 -15.46
C ARG A 498 29.64 3.92 -14.87
N LEU A 499 28.67 3.20 -15.42
CA LEU A 499 27.33 3.14 -14.85
C LEU A 499 27.31 2.35 -13.55
N GLN A 500 28.06 1.25 -13.47
CA GLN A 500 28.23 0.49 -12.23
C GLN A 500 28.80 1.37 -11.11
N GLU A 501 29.83 2.15 -11.40
CA GLU A 501 30.42 3.11 -10.44
C GLU A 501 29.46 4.22 -10.08
N GLY A 502 28.79 4.81 -11.04
CA GLY A 502 27.81 5.88 -10.83
C GLY A 502 26.55 5.41 -10.11
N GLY A 503 26.16 4.15 -10.28
CA GLY A 503 24.99 3.55 -9.65
C GLY A 503 25.15 3.28 -8.15
N LYS A 504 26.38 3.03 -7.68
CA LYS A 504 26.70 2.74 -6.27
C LYS A 504 26.59 3.98 -5.39
N GLY A 505 26.19 3.76 -4.14
CA GLY A 505 26.17 4.83 -3.15
C GLY A 505 25.44 4.43 -1.89
N ARG A 506 25.55 5.29 -0.89
CA ARG A 506 24.98 5.07 0.44
C ARG A 506 24.35 6.34 0.99
N GLU A 507 23.31 6.20 1.79
CA GLU A 507 22.64 7.30 2.47
C GLU A 507 22.36 6.94 3.92
N ASN A 508 22.36 7.94 4.79
CA ASN A 508 21.99 7.77 6.20
C ASN A 508 20.86 8.73 6.55
N SER A 509 19.90 8.27 7.32
CA SER A 509 18.83 9.11 7.84
C SER A 509 18.74 8.99 9.37
N TYR A 510 18.54 10.12 10.03
CA TYR A 510 18.39 10.28 11.47
C TYR A 510 17.12 11.06 11.71
N ASN A 511 16.14 10.44 12.37
CA ASN A 511 14.83 11.04 12.48
C ASN A 511 14.38 11.00 13.93
N ALA A 512 13.60 12.01 14.34
CA ALA A 512 12.99 12.06 15.67
C ALA A 512 11.57 12.62 15.56
N PHE A 513 10.67 12.10 16.37
CA PHE A 513 9.28 12.56 16.39
C PHE A 513 8.70 12.60 17.81
N ILE A 514 7.73 13.47 17.97
CA ILE A 514 6.92 13.59 19.19
C ILE A 514 5.48 13.88 18.80
N GLN A 515 4.55 13.27 19.50
CA GLN A 515 3.11 13.48 19.34
C GLN A 515 2.46 13.59 20.72
N LEU A 516 1.65 14.62 20.92
CA LEU A 516 0.81 14.83 22.08
C LEU A 516 -0.63 14.51 21.70
N LYS A 517 -1.33 13.71 22.51
CA LYS A 517 -2.78 13.55 22.50
C LYS A 517 -3.33 13.95 23.87
N HIS A 518 -4.22 14.93 23.91
CA HIS A 518 -4.88 15.34 25.13
C HIS A 518 -6.39 15.48 24.92
N GLN A 519 -7.16 14.83 25.75
CA GLN A 519 -8.61 14.84 25.73
C GLN A 519 -9.16 15.62 26.93
N TRP A 520 -10.06 16.57 26.66
CA TRP A 520 -10.87 17.28 27.62
C TRP A 520 -12.34 16.93 27.38
N HIS A 521 -12.91 16.04 28.17
CA HIS A 521 -14.27 15.54 27.95
C HIS A 521 -14.47 15.02 26.51
N SER A 522 -15.20 15.77 25.70
CA SER A 522 -15.47 15.40 24.30
C SER A 522 -14.48 16.00 23.27
N LEU A 523 -13.57 16.87 23.73
CA LEU A 523 -12.63 17.54 22.85
C LEU A 523 -11.25 16.88 22.95
N ILE A 524 -10.67 16.50 21.79
CA ILE A 524 -9.34 15.92 21.71
C ILE A 524 -8.47 16.84 20.88
N LEU A 525 -7.33 17.23 21.43
CA LEU A 525 -6.23 17.84 20.70
C LEU A 525 -5.18 16.76 20.41
N ASN A 526 -4.80 16.62 19.14
CA ASN A 526 -3.67 15.82 18.69
C ASN A 526 -2.69 16.72 17.97
N ALA A 527 -1.44 16.80 18.44
CA ALA A 527 -0.40 17.62 17.84
C ALA A 527 0.89 16.81 17.73
N GLY A 528 1.49 16.79 16.56
CA GLY A 528 2.70 16.04 16.29
C GLY A 528 3.72 16.85 15.51
N LEU A 529 5.00 16.56 15.73
CA LEU A 529 6.11 17.12 14.99
C LEU A 529 7.15 16.03 14.76
N ARG A 530 7.65 15.95 13.53
CA ARG A 530 8.78 15.11 13.17
C ARG A 530 9.85 15.95 12.51
N TYR A 531 11.09 15.61 12.82
CA TYR A 531 12.28 16.11 12.17
C TYR A 531 13.00 14.95 11.49
N ASP A 532 13.28 15.11 10.20
CA ASP A 532 14.03 14.17 9.37
C ASP A 532 15.31 14.84 8.89
N HIS A 533 16.47 14.21 9.19
CA HIS A 533 17.79 14.59 8.73
C HIS A 533 18.37 13.47 7.88
N LYS A 534 18.69 13.75 6.62
CA LYS A 534 19.23 12.76 5.70
C LYS A 534 20.54 13.25 5.10
N LEU A 535 21.56 12.40 5.17
CA LEU A 535 22.84 12.57 4.49
C LEU A 535 22.76 11.80 3.17
N ARG A 536 22.65 12.51 2.06
CA ARG A 536 22.56 11.94 0.73
C ARG A 536 23.94 11.49 0.22
N TYR A 537 23.96 10.65 -0.81
CA TYR A 537 25.19 10.10 -1.40
C TYR A 537 26.12 11.17 -1.99
N ASP A 538 25.59 12.29 -2.45
CA ASP A 538 26.27 13.44 -3.03
C ASP A 538 26.81 14.42 -1.97
N SER A 539 26.75 14.04 -0.69
CA SER A 539 27.11 14.83 0.48
C SER A 539 26.17 16.00 0.77
N THR A 540 25.08 16.16 0.01
CA THR A 540 24.02 17.12 0.35
C THR A 540 23.25 16.66 1.59
N LYS A 541 22.63 17.61 2.27
CA LYS A 541 21.84 17.37 3.47
C LYS A 541 20.39 17.75 3.23
N LEU A 542 19.51 16.91 3.68
CA LEU A 542 18.09 17.19 3.69
C LEU A 542 17.62 17.33 5.14
N ASP A 543 17.01 18.46 5.45
CA ASP A 543 16.43 18.77 6.76
C ASP A 543 14.96 19.14 6.58
N VAL A 544 14.04 18.33 7.12
CA VAL A 544 12.61 18.55 6.95
C VAL A 544 11.86 18.46 8.27
N PHE A 545 10.98 19.43 8.52
CA PHE A 545 10.00 19.39 9.59
C PHE A 545 8.61 19.07 9.05
N SER A 546 7.96 18.09 9.67
CA SER A 546 6.61 17.61 9.32
C SER A 546 5.64 17.78 10.49
N PRO A 547 5.00 18.96 10.65
CA PRO A 547 4.00 19.21 11.68
C PRO A 547 2.64 18.60 11.31
N ARG A 548 1.87 18.20 12.34
CA ARG A 548 0.45 17.82 12.27
C ARG A 548 -0.29 18.37 13.47
N VAL A 549 -1.50 18.89 13.23
CA VAL A 549 -2.42 19.29 14.29
C VAL A 549 -3.83 18.85 13.92
N ALA A 550 -4.55 18.26 14.87
CA ALA A 550 -5.96 17.92 14.71
C ALA A 550 -6.75 18.27 15.99
N LEU A 551 -7.93 18.80 15.77
CA LEU A 551 -8.92 19.06 16.81
C LEU A 551 -10.14 18.21 16.53
N ILE A 552 -10.53 17.36 17.50
CA ILE A 552 -11.59 16.38 17.35
C ILE A 552 -12.65 16.64 18.43
N LEU A 553 -13.88 16.86 18.00
CA LEU A 553 -15.04 16.87 18.86
C LEU A 553 -15.71 15.50 18.77
N LEU A 554 -15.52 14.68 19.82
CA LEU A 554 -16.01 13.30 19.87
C LEU A 554 -17.28 13.23 20.72
N LYS A 555 -18.36 12.71 20.12
CA LYS A 555 -19.63 12.40 20.78
C LYS A 555 -19.99 10.92 20.55
N PRO A 556 -20.87 10.33 21.36
CA PRO A 556 -21.17 8.90 21.28
C PRO A 556 -21.64 8.41 19.90
N LYS A 557 -22.36 9.24 19.16
CA LYS A 557 -22.94 8.88 17.84
C LYS A 557 -22.36 9.66 16.66
N TRP A 558 -21.50 10.62 16.90
CA TRP A 558 -20.89 11.41 15.84
C TRP A 558 -19.59 12.08 16.30
N ASN A 559 -18.76 12.42 15.35
CA ASN A 559 -17.57 13.23 15.58
C ASN A 559 -17.35 14.24 14.47
N VAL A 560 -16.63 15.31 14.79
CA VAL A 560 -16.11 16.28 13.83
C VAL A 560 -14.62 16.40 14.04
N LYS A 561 -13.85 16.36 12.98
CA LYS A 561 -12.40 16.50 13.00
C LYS A 561 -11.98 17.63 12.08
N LEU A 562 -11.16 18.54 12.57
CA LEU A 562 -10.44 19.53 11.77
C LEU A 562 -8.96 19.21 11.87
N SER A 563 -8.29 18.99 10.75
CA SER A 563 -6.89 18.64 10.74
C SER A 563 -6.09 19.39 9.70
N TYR A 564 -4.85 19.67 10.05
CA TYR A 564 -3.79 20.13 9.17
C TYR A 564 -2.59 19.18 9.29
N SER A 565 -2.00 18.82 8.17
CA SER A 565 -0.78 18.03 8.12
C SER A 565 0.13 18.45 6.98
N LYS A 566 1.44 18.42 7.24
CA LYS A 566 2.50 18.55 6.25
C LYS A 566 3.22 17.21 6.12
N ALA A 567 3.50 16.79 4.90
CA ALA A 567 4.33 15.64 4.61
C ALA A 567 5.33 15.98 3.50
N PHE A 568 6.33 15.11 3.34
CA PHE A 568 7.29 15.20 2.26
C PHE A 568 7.63 13.81 1.73
N VAL A 569 8.15 13.77 0.51
CA VAL A 569 8.88 12.64 -0.04
C VAL A 569 10.19 13.13 -0.65
N ASP A 570 11.29 12.54 -0.23
CA ASP A 570 12.58 12.80 -0.87
C ASP A 570 12.60 12.21 -2.28
N ALA A 571 13.26 12.86 -3.21
CA ALA A 571 13.48 12.31 -4.54
C ALA A 571 14.08 10.91 -4.43
N PRO A 572 13.54 9.90 -5.12
CA PRO A 572 14.09 8.56 -5.10
C PRO A 572 15.58 8.56 -5.42
N TYR A 573 16.34 7.71 -4.72
CA TYR A 573 17.77 7.58 -4.96
C TYR A 573 18.08 7.32 -6.44
N LEU A 574 17.27 6.46 -7.07
CA LEU A 574 17.42 6.11 -8.49
C LEU A 574 17.26 7.34 -9.41
N TYR A 575 16.33 8.25 -9.11
CA TYR A 575 16.10 9.45 -9.93
C TYR A 575 17.30 10.40 -9.89
N ARG A 576 17.79 10.69 -8.70
CA ARG A 576 18.98 11.54 -8.51
C ARG A 576 20.23 10.93 -9.15
N LYS A 577 20.39 9.60 -9.05
CA LYS A 577 21.50 8.89 -9.71
C LYS A 577 21.36 8.86 -11.22
N SER A 578 20.16 8.74 -11.78
CA SER A 578 19.92 8.85 -13.22
C SER A 578 20.33 10.20 -13.75
N ASN A 579 19.95 11.29 -13.09
CA ASN A 579 20.35 12.65 -13.48
C ASN A 579 21.85 12.84 -13.41
N SER A 580 22.51 12.44 -12.31
CA SER A 580 23.96 12.45 -12.18
C SER A 580 24.66 11.67 -13.29
N PHE A 581 24.14 10.51 -13.66
CA PHE A 581 24.72 9.69 -14.71
C PHE A 581 24.59 10.36 -16.07
N LEU A 582 23.44 10.95 -16.39
CA LEU A 582 23.22 11.66 -17.66
C LEU A 582 24.20 12.83 -17.82
N ARG A 583 24.51 13.56 -16.75
CA ARG A 583 25.53 14.61 -16.75
C ARG A 583 26.94 14.09 -17.02
N LEU A 584 27.27 12.89 -16.53
CA LEU A 584 28.59 12.27 -16.74
C LEU A 584 28.82 11.84 -18.20
N LEU A 585 27.77 11.77 -19.02
CA LEU A 585 27.89 11.43 -20.44
C LEU A 585 28.47 12.57 -21.30
N GLU A 586 28.71 13.75 -20.69
CA GLU A 586 29.34 14.93 -21.33
C GLU A 586 28.83 15.18 -22.75
N SER A 587 27.53 15.21 -22.94
CA SER A 587 26.88 15.50 -24.21
C SER A 587 26.17 16.85 -24.14
N ASP A 588 25.91 17.46 -25.30
CA ASP A 588 25.08 18.66 -25.39
C ASP A 588 23.68 18.48 -24.80
N MET A 589 23.27 17.21 -24.56
CA MET A 589 22.03 16.85 -23.87
C MET A 589 22.10 16.96 -22.35
N SER A 590 23.28 17.21 -21.77
CA SER A 590 23.45 17.33 -20.32
C SER A 590 23.26 18.75 -19.78
N GLU A 591 23.16 19.76 -20.64
CA GLU A 591 22.87 21.14 -20.22
C GLU A 591 21.45 21.23 -19.65
N GLY A 592 21.35 21.72 -18.39
CA GLY A 592 20.06 21.92 -17.73
C GLY A 592 19.56 20.76 -16.87
N ILE A 593 20.26 19.63 -16.82
CA ILE A 593 19.86 18.52 -15.92
C ILE A 593 20.13 18.92 -14.46
N ASP A 594 19.07 18.92 -13.66
CA ASP A 594 19.15 19.20 -12.22
C ASP A 594 19.60 17.94 -11.45
N GLU A 595 20.79 17.98 -10.86
CA GLU A 595 21.28 16.91 -9.99
C GLU A 595 20.68 16.95 -8.59
N GLU A 596 20.31 18.14 -8.12
CA GLU A 596 19.90 18.38 -6.74
C GLU A 596 18.37 18.37 -6.62
N LEU A 597 17.70 17.30 -7.06
CA LEU A 597 16.27 17.21 -6.90
C LEU A 597 15.84 17.51 -5.45
N SER A 598 14.95 18.48 -5.32
CA SER A 598 14.33 18.87 -4.06
C SER A 598 13.26 17.86 -3.64
N PRO A 599 12.97 17.71 -2.34
CA PRO A 599 11.86 16.89 -1.89
C PRO A 599 10.52 17.52 -2.29
N GLU A 600 9.58 16.67 -2.69
CA GLU A 600 8.18 17.09 -2.82
C GLU A 600 7.57 17.31 -1.45
N THR A 601 6.75 18.35 -1.29
CA THR A 601 6.06 18.61 -0.03
C THR A 601 4.56 18.79 -0.24
N ALA A 602 3.77 18.13 0.62
CA ALA A 602 2.32 18.23 0.60
C ALA A 602 1.78 18.88 1.87
N HIS A 603 0.85 19.80 1.71
CA HIS A 603 0.05 20.38 2.80
C HIS A 603 -1.42 19.99 2.59
N SER A 604 -2.06 19.50 3.64
CA SER A 604 -3.47 19.10 3.59
C SER A 604 -4.25 19.73 4.73
N PHE A 605 -5.37 20.34 4.40
CA PHE A 605 -6.39 20.83 5.32
C PHE A 605 -7.64 19.96 5.13
N GLN A 606 -8.18 19.40 6.22
CA GLN A 606 -9.30 18.49 6.13
C GLN A 606 -10.34 18.76 7.22
N LEU A 607 -11.61 18.65 6.83
CA LEU A 607 -12.75 18.67 7.73
C LEU A 607 -13.56 17.41 7.53
N THR A 608 -13.64 16.58 8.59
CA THR A 608 -14.37 15.32 8.57
C THR A 608 -15.54 15.36 9.52
N PHE A 609 -16.69 14.88 9.09
CA PHE A 609 -17.84 14.57 9.92
C PHE A 609 -18.16 13.09 9.79
N ALA A 610 -18.25 12.38 10.90
CA ALA A 610 -18.67 10.99 10.92
C ALA A 610 -19.83 10.78 11.89
N ALA A 611 -20.78 9.94 11.49
CA ALA A 611 -21.95 9.58 12.26
C ALA A 611 -22.13 8.06 12.28
N ASN A 612 -22.26 7.51 13.48
CA ASN A 612 -22.39 6.09 13.71
C ASN A 612 -23.71 5.77 14.39
N GLY A 613 -24.47 4.83 13.82
CA GLY A 613 -25.71 4.34 14.44
C GLY A 613 -26.87 5.34 14.48
N TRP A 614 -26.95 6.34 13.59
CA TRP A 614 -28.16 7.16 13.42
C TRP A 614 -29.33 6.33 12.94
N ALA A 615 -29.07 5.38 12.04
CA ALA A 615 -29.96 4.29 11.71
C ALA A 615 -29.27 2.97 12.07
N GLN A 616 -30.04 1.96 12.44
CA GLN A 616 -29.48 0.67 12.85
C GLN A 616 -28.64 0.06 11.72
N GLY A 617 -27.36 -0.17 11.99
CA GLY A 617 -26.40 -0.75 11.06
C GLY A 617 -25.81 0.23 10.06
N LEU A 618 -26.13 1.54 10.11
CA LEU A 618 -25.63 2.55 9.18
C LEU A 618 -24.55 3.41 9.83
N ASN A 619 -23.39 3.50 9.18
CA ASN A 619 -22.32 4.45 9.48
C ASN A 619 -22.07 5.32 8.26
N VAL A 620 -21.85 6.60 8.46
CA VAL A 620 -21.59 7.57 7.38
C VAL A 620 -20.45 8.48 7.77
N GLU A 621 -19.54 8.73 6.84
CA GLU A 621 -18.46 9.70 6.97
C GLU A 621 -18.45 10.62 5.74
N VAL A 622 -18.35 11.91 5.98
CA VAL A 622 -18.10 12.93 4.94
C VAL A 622 -16.80 13.63 5.28
N ASN A 623 -15.90 13.70 4.32
CA ASN A 623 -14.64 14.40 4.44
C ASN A 623 -14.49 15.42 3.32
N THR A 624 -14.05 16.64 3.63
CA THR A 624 -13.65 17.63 2.63
C THR A 624 -12.18 17.94 2.81
N PHE A 625 -11.49 18.20 1.71
CA PHE A 625 -10.06 18.45 1.75
C PHE A 625 -9.63 19.55 0.79
N TYR A 626 -8.54 20.21 1.14
CA TYR A 626 -7.76 21.09 0.29
C TYR A 626 -6.29 20.72 0.40
N ASN A 627 -5.68 20.29 -0.71
CA ASN A 627 -4.30 19.86 -0.78
C ASN A 627 -3.47 20.81 -1.64
N ILE A 628 -2.24 21.05 -1.21
CA ILE A 628 -1.21 21.77 -1.95
C ILE A 628 0.01 20.85 -2.02
N LEU A 629 0.45 20.51 -3.22
CA LEU A 629 1.69 19.79 -3.48
C LEU A 629 2.67 20.75 -4.12
N ASN A 630 3.81 20.98 -3.50
CA ASN A 630 4.89 21.80 -4.03
C ASN A 630 6.02 20.92 -4.56
N ASP A 631 6.67 21.42 -5.59
CA ASP A 631 7.87 20.82 -6.20
C ASP A 631 7.68 19.34 -6.61
N PRO A 632 6.51 18.96 -7.22
CA PRO A 632 6.33 17.60 -7.71
C PRO A 632 7.46 17.23 -8.67
N ILE A 633 7.95 16.00 -8.53
CA ILE A 633 8.97 15.46 -9.41
C ILE A 633 8.26 14.82 -10.61
N SER A 634 8.67 15.23 -11.80
CA SER A 634 8.21 14.69 -13.07
C SER A 634 9.36 14.06 -13.85
N THR A 635 9.06 13.05 -14.64
CA THR A 635 9.99 12.53 -15.64
C THR A 635 9.89 13.36 -16.91
N ASN A 636 11.03 13.84 -17.34
CA ASN A 636 11.25 14.28 -18.71
C ASN A 636 11.65 13.07 -19.58
N VAL A 637 11.88 13.26 -20.87
CA VAL A 637 12.26 12.15 -21.78
C VAL A 637 13.49 11.38 -21.29
N MET A 638 14.45 12.07 -20.69
CA MET A 638 15.73 11.51 -20.27
C MET A 638 16.03 11.66 -18.79
N ASP A 639 15.50 12.67 -18.13
CA ASP A 639 15.83 13.09 -16.77
C ASP A 639 14.59 13.27 -15.87
N TYR A 640 14.84 13.66 -14.63
CA TYR A 640 13.83 14.00 -13.63
C TYR A 640 13.99 15.45 -13.21
N GLU A 641 12.90 16.18 -13.08
CA GLU A 641 12.90 17.59 -12.67
C GLU A 641 11.83 17.88 -11.62
N ASN A 642 12.12 18.82 -10.74
CA ASN A 642 11.12 19.41 -9.86
C ASN A 642 10.38 20.53 -10.59
N GLY A 643 9.08 20.64 -10.36
CA GLY A 643 8.40 21.77 -10.96
C GLY A 643 7.07 22.16 -10.32
N GLY A 644 6.92 23.43 -10.03
CA GLY A 644 5.70 24.17 -9.76
C GLY A 644 4.85 23.69 -8.58
N GLN A 645 3.53 23.62 -8.76
CA GLN A 645 2.60 23.38 -7.67
C GLN A 645 1.29 22.77 -8.17
N ASN A 646 0.84 21.71 -7.51
CA ASN A 646 -0.49 21.15 -7.71
C ASN A 646 -1.41 21.54 -6.54
N ARG A 647 -2.66 21.92 -6.85
CA ARG A 647 -3.70 22.21 -5.86
C ARG A 647 -4.96 21.43 -6.19
N THR A 648 -5.44 20.68 -5.22
CA THR A 648 -6.68 19.91 -5.36
C THR A 648 -7.64 20.23 -4.22
N VAL A 649 -8.92 20.24 -4.54
CA VAL A 649 -10.01 20.33 -3.58
C VAL A 649 -11.00 19.22 -3.86
N GLY A 650 -11.62 18.70 -2.82
CA GLY A 650 -12.60 17.65 -3.01
C GLY A 650 -13.43 17.33 -1.79
N ALA A 651 -14.40 16.45 -2.03
CA ALA A 651 -15.27 15.88 -1.02
C ALA A 651 -15.34 14.35 -1.20
N GLU A 652 -15.35 13.66 -0.10
CA GLU A 652 -15.43 12.20 -0.01
C GLU A 652 -16.62 11.83 0.87
N LEU A 653 -17.38 10.82 0.45
CA LEU A 653 -18.44 10.21 1.22
C LEU A 653 -18.14 8.74 1.37
N MET A 654 -18.23 8.23 2.59
CA MET A 654 -18.25 6.79 2.89
C MET A 654 -19.55 6.46 3.61
N ALA A 655 -20.19 5.37 3.22
CA ALA A 655 -21.34 4.85 3.91
C ALA A 655 -21.21 3.32 4.01
N SER A 656 -21.33 2.78 5.20
CA SER A 656 -21.38 1.34 5.42
C SER A 656 -22.70 0.98 6.10
N TYR A 657 -23.35 -0.03 5.55
CA TYR A 657 -24.60 -0.58 6.09
C TYR A 657 -24.44 -2.07 6.32
N SER A 658 -24.70 -2.50 7.53
CA SER A 658 -24.69 -3.93 7.89
C SER A 658 -25.90 -4.27 8.73
N ARG A 659 -26.74 -5.13 8.20
CA ARG A 659 -27.92 -5.63 8.93
C ARG A 659 -28.23 -7.05 8.51
N SER A 660 -28.32 -7.96 9.51
CA SER A 660 -28.68 -9.35 9.31
C SER A 660 -27.75 -10.05 8.29
N ARG A 661 -28.25 -10.35 7.10
CA ARG A 661 -27.56 -11.08 6.03
C ARG A 661 -27.11 -10.20 4.87
N PHE A 662 -27.21 -8.90 5.01
CA PHE A 662 -26.87 -7.96 3.95
C PHE A 662 -25.88 -6.91 4.45
N THR A 663 -24.79 -6.73 3.71
CA THR A 663 -23.84 -5.66 3.90
C THR A 663 -23.67 -4.86 2.62
N ALA A 664 -23.49 -3.56 2.76
CA ALA A 664 -23.25 -2.66 1.65
C ALA A 664 -22.24 -1.60 2.08
N ASP A 665 -21.13 -1.51 1.38
CA ASP A 665 -20.14 -0.48 1.54
C ASP A 665 -20.13 0.39 0.29
N PHE A 666 -20.30 1.69 0.49
CA PHE A 666 -20.34 2.67 -0.57
C PHE A 666 -19.30 3.75 -0.31
N ASN A 667 -18.57 4.15 -1.33
CA ASN A 667 -17.78 5.36 -1.30
C ASN A 667 -17.96 6.18 -2.57
N PHE A 668 -17.86 7.48 -2.41
CA PHE A 668 -17.93 8.46 -3.48
C PHE A 668 -16.86 9.52 -3.27
N SER A 669 -16.23 9.96 -4.34
CA SER A 669 -15.25 11.05 -4.33
C SER A 669 -15.53 12.03 -5.45
N TRP A 670 -15.52 13.30 -5.11
CA TRP A 670 -15.50 14.40 -6.05
C TRP A 670 -14.18 15.15 -5.88
N ILE A 671 -13.41 15.30 -6.97
CA ILE A 671 -12.08 15.90 -6.96
C ILE A 671 -12.00 16.93 -8.06
N LYS A 672 -11.56 18.14 -7.69
CA LYS A 672 -11.30 19.23 -8.66
C LYS A 672 -9.85 19.67 -8.54
N VAL A 673 -9.12 19.58 -9.63
CA VAL A 673 -7.78 20.13 -9.76
C VAL A 673 -7.93 21.62 -10.02
N LEU A 674 -7.42 22.46 -9.10
CA LEU A 674 -7.48 23.92 -9.19
C LEU A 674 -6.26 24.48 -9.91
N LYS A 675 -5.11 23.86 -9.70
CA LYS A 675 -3.84 24.17 -10.33
C LYS A 675 -3.04 22.89 -10.47
N SER A 676 -2.44 22.66 -11.62
CA SER A 676 -1.46 21.63 -11.82
C SER A 676 -0.28 22.21 -12.57
N ASN A 677 0.88 21.63 -12.37
CA ASN A 677 1.99 21.88 -13.26
C ASN A 677 1.66 21.32 -14.63
N PRO A 678 1.79 22.12 -15.69
CA PRO A 678 1.82 21.53 -17.01
C PRO A 678 2.98 20.50 -17.00
N TYR A 679 2.70 19.28 -17.38
CA TYR A 679 3.75 18.36 -17.80
C TYR A 679 4.46 19.07 -18.94
N ASN A 680 5.70 19.44 -18.72
CA ASN A 680 6.56 19.78 -19.83
C ASN A 680 6.90 18.49 -20.54
N VAL A 681 6.00 18.02 -21.39
CA VAL A 681 6.40 17.04 -22.40
C VAL A 681 7.32 17.78 -23.33
N THR A 682 8.60 17.82 -22.96
CA THR A 682 9.63 18.24 -23.88
C THR A 682 9.77 17.11 -24.90
N ILE A 683 8.83 17.08 -25.84
CA ILE A 683 9.01 16.28 -27.04
C ILE A 683 10.15 16.99 -27.75
N THR A 684 11.38 16.49 -27.51
CA THR A 684 12.57 16.81 -28.28
C THR A 684 13.06 18.27 -28.23
N GLY A 685 13.32 18.85 -27.06
CA GLY A 685 14.05 20.12 -26.96
C GLY A 685 13.34 21.34 -27.57
N PHE A 686 12.12 21.18 -28.07
CA PHE A 686 11.35 22.23 -28.71
C PHE A 686 10.11 22.55 -27.89
N ALA A 687 10.06 23.80 -27.46
CA ALA A 687 8.93 24.52 -26.89
C ALA A 687 8.09 23.66 -25.91
N GLN A 688 8.23 23.96 -24.66
CA GLN A 688 7.24 23.63 -23.65
C GLN A 688 5.86 23.83 -24.24
N GLN A 689 5.12 22.75 -24.48
CA GLN A 689 3.70 22.85 -24.81
C GLN A 689 2.98 23.28 -23.52
N PRO A 690 2.59 24.54 -23.37
CA PRO A 690 1.86 24.97 -22.19
C PRO A 690 0.49 24.29 -22.21
N GLY A 691 0.18 23.50 -21.18
CA GLY A 691 -1.14 23.00 -20.96
C GLY A 691 -1.37 21.50 -20.97
N ILE A 692 -0.35 20.66 -21.13
CA ILE A 692 -0.49 19.23 -20.84
C ILE A 692 -0.44 19.07 -19.32
N ASP A 693 -1.60 18.91 -18.74
CA ASP A 693 -1.80 18.78 -17.32
C ASP A 693 -1.91 17.30 -16.95
N SER A 694 -0.87 16.73 -16.36
CA SER A 694 -0.84 15.32 -15.96
C SER A 694 -1.98 14.92 -15.01
N ASN A 695 -2.50 15.87 -14.24
CA ASN A 695 -3.57 15.59 -13.28
C ASN A 695 -4.97 15.62 -13.91
N ARG A 696 -5.13 16.02 -15.17
CA ARG A 696 -6.42 15.94 -15.88
C ARG A 696 -6.88 14.53 -16.15
N ASN A 697 -5.98 13.55 -16.08
CA ASN A 697 -6.33 12.12 -16.12
C ASN A 697 -7.08 11.65 -14.86
N THR A 698 -7.22 12.49 -13.83
CA THR A 698 -7.99 12.19 -12.63
C THR A 698 -9.48 12.31 -12.91
N PRO A 699 -10.29 11.28 -12.64
CA PRO A 699 -11.75 11.40 -12.75
C PRO A 699 -12.26 12.45 -11.78
N VAL A 700 -13.14 13.34 -12.26
CA VAL A 700 -13.77 14.36 -11.41
C VAL A 700 -14.69 13.73 -10.37
N ALA A 701 -15.37 12.64 -10.74
CA ALA A 701 -16.24 11.88 -9.84
C ALA A 701 -15.96 10.38 -9.97
N MET A 702 -15.87 9.72 -8.84
CA MET A 702 -15.68 8.28 -8.72
C MET A 702 -16.60 7.73 -7.65
N ALA A 703 -17.12 6.53 -7.86
CA ALA A 703 -17.93 5.83 -6.86
C ALA A 703 -17.66 4.33 -6.89
N ASN A 704 -17.66 3.72 -5.73
CA ASN A 704 -17.61 2.27 -5.56
C ASN A 704 -18.75 1.82 -4.64
N ALA A 705 -19.35 0.70 -4.96
CA ALA A 705 -20.30 0.02 -4.10
C ALA A 705 -19.96 -1.47 -4.03
N VAL A 706 -19.68 -1.96 -2.83
CA VAL A 706 -19.48 -3.39 -2.57
C VAL A 706 -20.69 -3.89 -1.79
N LEU A 707 -21.40 -4.85 -2.37
CA LEU A 707 -22.60 -5.44 -1.82
C LEU A 707 -22.33 -6.91 -1.50
N ALA A 708 -22.78 -7.40 -0.35
CA ALA A 708 -22.75 -8.81 -0.03
C ALA A 708 -24.07 -9.25 0.59
N TRP A 709 -24.57 -10.37 0.09
CA TRP A 709 -25.82 -10.95 0.52
C TRP A 709 -25.66 -12.43 0.86
N GLU A 710 -25.83 -12.76 2.13
CA GLU A 710 -25.86 -14.13 2.62
C GLU A 710 -27.29 -14.71 2.43
N VAL A 711 -27.53 -15.33 1.27
CA VAL A 711 -28.82 -15.98 0.96
C VAL A 711 -29.13 -17.07 1.99
N SER A 712 -28.10 -17.80 2.41
CA SER A 712 -28.16 -18.81 3.45
C SER A 712 -26.84 -18.88 4.21
N GLN A 713 -26.75 -19.70 5.27
CA GLN A 713 -25.49 -19.98 5.97
C GLN A 713 -24.39 -20.58 5.06
N ARG A 714 -24.79 -21.12 3.89
CA ARG A 714 -23.87 -21.77 2.95
C ARG A 714 -23.62 -20.96 1.68
N LEU A 715 -24.53 -20.09 1.28
CA LEU A 715 -24.48 -19.40 0.00
C LEU A 715 -24.47 -17.90 0.20
N LYS A 716 -23.45 -17.26 -0.36
CA LYS A 716 -23.23 -15.81 -0.34
C LYS A 716 -22.98 -15.32 -1.76
N PHE A 717 -23.62 -14.22 -2.13
CA PHE A 717 -23.33 -13.47 -3.35
C PHE A 717 -22.68 -12.13 -3.01
N THR A 718 -21.79 -11.69 -3.87
CA THR A 718 -21.14 -10.40 -3.76
C THR A 718 -21.17 -9.66 -5.09
N SER A 719 -21.13 -8.35 -5.05
CA SER A 719 -21.01 -7.51 -6.25
C SER A 719 -20.16 -6.30 -5.92
N HIS A 720 -19.25 -5.95 -6.83
CA HIS A 720 -18.55 -4.68 -6.79
C HIS A 720 -18.92 -3.87 -8.04
N ILE A 721 -19.32 -2.62 -7.82
CA ILE A 721 -19.70 -1.68 -8.88
C ILE A 721 -18.74 -0.50 -8.79
N ASN A 722 -17.95 -0.28 -9.84
CA ASN A 722 -17.00 0.81 -9.94
C ASN A 722 -17.46 1.79 -11.03
N PHE A 723 -17.65 3.05 -10.66
CA PHE A 723 -17.98 4.15 -11.56
C PHE A 723 -16.84 5.16 -11.60
N LYS A 724 -16.48 5.59 -12.80
CA LYS A 724 -15.58 6.74 -13.03
C LYS A 724 -16.21 7.67 -14.07
N SER A 725 -16.18 8.97 -13.77
CA SER A 725 -16.61 10.00 -14.73
C SER A 725 -15.65 10.11 -15.90
N LYS A 726 -16.03 10.91 -16.89
CA LYS A 726 -15.18 11.29 -18.00
C LYS A 726 -13.83 11.82 -17.50
N GLN A 727 -12.75 11.44 -18.18
CA GLN A 727 -11.38 11.89 -17.92
C GLN A 727 -10.81 12.52 -19.18
N GLU A 728 -9.97 13.53 -19.02
CA GLU A 728 -9.20 14.10 -20.13
C GLU A 728 -7.89 13.35 -20.30
N THR A 729 -7.43 13.22 -21.52
CA THR A 729 -6.12 12.64 -21.85
C THR A 729 -5.49 13.37 -23.02
N TYR A 730 -4.24 13.06 -23.33
CA TYR A 730 -3.56 13.56 -24.51
C TYR A 730 -2.99 12.39 -25.30
N ASN A 731 -2.96 12.56 -26.62
CA ASN A 731 -2.34 11.63 -27.56
C ASN A 731 -1.26 12.35 -28.35
N ALA A 732 -0.19 11.64 -28.69
CA ALA A 732 0.89 12.14 -29.52
C ALA A 732 0.94 11.38 -30.87
N ASP A 733 1.10 12.13 -31.95
CA ASP A 733 1.33 11.62 -33.31
C ASP A 733 2.82 11.77 -33.66
N ILE A 734 3.54 10.66 -33.57
CA ILE A 734 5.00 10.64 -33.77
C ILE A 734 5.39 11.04 -35.19
N VAL A 735 4.60 10.70 -36.19
CA VAL A 735 4.91 11.04 -37.59
C VAL A 735 4.91 12.55 -37.78
N LYS A 736 3.93 13.25 -37.19
CA LYS A 736 3.88 14.71 -37.23
C LYS A 736 5.03 15.33 -36.43
N ILE A 737 5.41 14.75 -35.30
CA ILE A 737 6.55 15.19 -34.50
C ILE A 737 7.85 15.05 -35.35
N ALA A 738 8.05 13.90 -35.98
CA ALA A 738 9.19 13.68 -36.86
C ALA A 738 9.23 14.67 -38.06
N GLN A 739 8.07 14.93 -38.66
CA GLN A 739 7.95 15.95 -39.70
C GLN A 739 8.30 17.36 -39.17
N ALA A 740 7.82 17.73 -37.99
CA ALA A 740 8.16 19.01 -37.37
C ALA A 740 9.67 19.14 -37.14
N ASN A 741 10.31 18.13 -36.60
CA ASN A 741 11.75 18.15 -36.35
C ASN A 741 12.58 18.22 -37.64
N LYS A 742 12.14 17.55 -38.66
CA LYS A 742 12.78 17.66 -40.00
C LYS A 742 12.69 19.09 -40.55
N GLU A 743 11.55 19.74 -40.44
CA GLU A 743 11.40 21.14 -40.85
C GLU A 743 12.29 22.09 -40.02
N MET A 744 12.47 21.84 -38.73
CA MET A 744 13.37 22.62 -37.86
C MET A 744 14.84 22.38 -38.22
N GLU A 745 15.21 21.16 -38.60
CA GLU A 745 16.54 20.85 -39.11
C GLU A 745 16.81 21.57 -40.42
N GLU A 746 15.84 21.63 -41.34
CA GLU A 746 15.94 22.42 -42.56
C GLU A 746 16.06 23.93 -42.27
N ALA A 747 15.25 24.44 -41.32
CA ALA A 747 15.35 25.83 -40.88
C ALA A 747 16.74 26.20 -40.35
N SER A 748 17.40 25.29 -39.61
CA SER A 748 18.74 25.56 -39.07
C SER A 748 19.84 25.81 -40.11
N LYS A 749 19.58 25.50 -41.37
CA LYS A 749 20.49 25.78 -42.49
C LYS A 749 20.49 27.24 -42.93
N TYR A 750 19.52 28.02 -42.44
CA TYR A 750 19.34 29.42 -42.79
C TYR A 750 19.50 30.31 -41.56
N PRO A 751 19.99 31.57 -41.74
CA PRO A 751 20.03 32.51 -40.61
C PRO A 751 18.62 32.78 -40.05
N ALA A 752 18.54 32.99 -38.72
CA ALA A 752 17.27 33.34 -38.10
C ALA A 752 16.68 34.61 -38.70
N GLY A 753 15.42 34.55 -39.13
CA GLY A 753 14.72 35.65 -39.81
C GLY A 753 14.80 35.63 -41.33
N ASP A 754 15.57 34.76 -41.94
CA ASP A 754 15.56 34.47 -43.38
C ASP A 754 14.15 33.99 -43.81
N PRO A 755 13.63 34.34 -44.98
CA PRO A 755 12.33 33.86 -45.45
C PRO A 755 12.19 32.33 -45.46
N GLU A 756 13.25 31.60 -45.81
CA GLU A 756 13.24 30.14 -45.75
C GLU A 756 13.24 29.62 -44.32
N TRP A 757 14.00 30.24 -43.42
CA TRP A 757 13.93 29.92 -41.99
C TRP A 757 12.50 30.10 -41.44
N ILE A 758 11.86 31.24 -41.76
CA ILE A 758 10.49 31.54 -41.35
C ILE A 758 9.53 30.49 -41.91
N ARG A 759 9.66 30.14 -43.17
CA ARG A 759 8.80 29.15 -43.84
C ARG A 759 8.88 27.79 -43.15
N HIS A 760 10.10 27.29 -42.93
CA HIS A 760 10.31 26.01 -42.28
C HIS A 760 9.83 26.01 -40.82
N MET A 761 10.07 27.08 -40.05
CA MET A 761 9.60 27.21 -38.68
C MET A 761 8.07 27.28 -38.60
N GLN A 762 7.40 27.94 -39.57
CA GLN A 762 5.94 27.94 -39.63
C GLN A 762 5.39 26.55 -39.92
N GLN A 763 6.03 25.80 -40.80
CA GLN A 763 5.64 24.45 -41.12
C GLN A 763 5.85 23.50 -39.92
N ALA A 764 6.97 23.60 -39.23
CA ALA A 764 7.26 22.87 -38.03
C ALA A 764 6.21 23.15 -36.94
N THR A 765 5.87 24.42 -36.75
CA THR A 765 4.82 24.83 -35.79
C THR A 765 3.46 24.24 -36.15
N ALA A 766 3.11 24.22 -37.44
CA ALA A 766 1.88 23.60 -37.93
C ALA A 766 1.82 22.09 -37.66
N TYR A 767 2.93 21.37 -37.85
CA TYR A 767 3.01 19.96 -37.51
C TYR A 767 2.90 19.73 -36.00
N ILE A 768 3.63 20.47 -35.18
CA ILE A 768 3.59 20.34 -33.71
C ILE A 768 2.19 20.63 -33.14
N SER A 769 1.52 21.67 -33.67
CA SER A 769 0.16 22.01 -33.23
C SER A 769 -0.87 20.90 -33.47
N GLN A 770 -0.57 19.99 -34.41
CA GLN A 770 -1.40 18.83 -34.73
C GLN A 770 -0.87 17.53 -34.14
N ALA A 771 0.39 17.50 -33.68
CA ALA A 771 1.03 16.30 -33.18
C ALA A 771 0.53 15.88 -31.80
N ILE A 772 0.15 16.86 -30.97
CA ILE A 772 -0.41 16.59 -29.65
C ILE A 772 -1.84 17.07 -29.65
N TYR A 773 -2.76 16.15 -29.45
CA TYR A 773 -4.17 16.46 -29.43
C TYR A 773 -4.85 15.93 -28.18
N LYS A 774 -5.84 16.69 -27.73
CA LYS A 774 -6.65 16.30 -26.58
C LYS A 774 -7.57 15.16 -26.96
N GLY A 775 -7.59 14.14 -26.12
CA GLY A 775 -8.52 13.03 -26.15
C GLY A 775 -9.37 13.01 -24.89
N ASP A 776 -10.40 12.20 -24.91
CA ASP A 776 -11.28 11.97 -23.77
C ASP A 776 -11.41 10.46 -23.52
N MET A 777 -11.46 10.07 -22.27
CA MET A 777 -11.89 8.74 -21.86
C MET A 777 -13.32 8.82 -21.37
N ASP A 778 -14.21 8.03 -21.97
CA ASP A 778 -15.63 8.04 -21.65
C ASP A 778 -15.92 7.63 -20.19
N PRO A 779 -17.01 8.11 -19.61
CA PRO A 779 -17.49 7.62 -18.33
C PRO A 779 -17.71 6.11 -18.41
N ARG A 780 -17.39 5.41 -17.32
CA ARG A 780 -17.55 3.95 -17.29
C ARG A 780 -18.14 3.44 -16.00
N VAL A 781 -18.88 2.34 -16.12
CA VAL A 781 -19.32 1.51 -15.01
C VAL A 781 -18.80 0.11 -15.25
N ILE A 782 -18.05 -0.42 -14.30
CA ILE A 782 -17.57 -1.80 -14.29
C ILE A 782 -18.30 -2.53 -13.18
N VAL A 783 -18.82 -3.72 -13.48
CA VAL A 783 -19.55 -4.56 -12.52
C VAL A 783 -18.85 -5.89 -12.40
N ASP A 784 -18.49 -6.24 -11.18
CA ASP A 784 -17.94 -7.54 -10.80
C ASP A 784 -18.99 -8.31 -9.98
N LEU A 785 -19.02 -9.63 -10.14
CA LEU A 785 -19.88 -10.52 -9.37
C LEU A 785 -19.06 -11.63 -8.73
N GLY A 786 -19.44 -12.00 -7.51
CA GLY A 786 -18.89 -13.11 -6.77
C GLY A 786 -19.96 -14.02 -6.22
N ALA A 787 -19.63 -15.29 -6.07
CA ALA A 787 -20.44 -16.28 -5.37
C ALA A 787 -19.54 -17.18 -4.53
N GLU A 788 -19.92 -17.43 -3.28
CA GLU A 788 -19.27 -18.37 -2.39
C GLU A 788 -20.24 -19.42 -1.88
N TYR A 789 -19.86 -20.69 -1.92
CA TYR A 789 -20.62 -21.81 -1.38
C TYR A 789 -19.78 -22.56 -0.35
N LYS A 790 -20.24 -22.58 0.90
CA LYS A 790 -19.60 -23.29 2.03
C LYS A 790 -20.15 -24.70 2.18
N LEU A 791 -19.25 -25.68 2.16
CA LEU A 791 -19.56 -27.08 2.40
C LEU A 791 -18.62 -27.64 3.47
N ASN A 792 -19.05 -27.71 4.70
CA ASN A 792 -18.23 -28.08 5.86
C ASN A 792 -16.97 -27.15 5.96
N LYS A 793 -15.78 -27.72 5.84
CA LYS A 793 -14.48 -27.03 5.85
C LYS A 793 -14.04 -26.51 4.48
N LEU A 794 -14.81 -26.79 3.43
CA LEU A 794 -14.53 -26.33 2.06
C LEU A 794 -15.38 -25.10 1.73
N THR A 795 -14.78 -24.15 1.05
CA THR A 795 -15.46 -23.01 0.44
C THR A 795 -15.13 -22.97 -1.04
N PHE A 796 -16.14 -23.07 -1.88
CA PHE A 796 -16.03 -22.90 -3.33
C PHE A 796 -16.36 -21.46 -3.67
N GLY A 797 -15.52 -20.82 -4.47
CA GLY A 797 -15.68 -19.42 -4.90
C GLY A 797 -15.66 -19.29 -6.42
N LEU A 798 -16.44 -18.39 -6.94
CA LEU A 798 -16.39 -17.91 -8.32
C LEU A 798 -16.41 -16.40 -8.30
N ASN A 799 -15.42 -15.76 -8.89
CA ASN A 799 -15.38 -14.31 -9.10
C ASN A 799 -15.32 -14.02 -10.60
N VAL A 800 -16.14 -13.09 -11.06
CA VAL A 800 -16.21 -12.61 -12.45
C VAL A 800 -16.00 -11.11 -12.41
N HIS A 801 -14.93 -10.64 -13.04
CA HIS A 801 -14.59 -9.23 -13.17
C HIS A 801 -15.02 -8.72 -14.53
N ASN A 802 -15.48 -7.46 -14.56
CA ASN A 802 -16.01 -6.82 -15.75
C ASN A 802 -17.04 -7.70 -16.48
N LEU A 803 -18.10 -8.03 -15.76
CA LEU A 803 -19.17 -8.96 -16.18
C LEU A 803 -19.69 -8.66 -17.59
N PHE A 804 -19.85 -7.38 -17.93
CA PHE A 804 -20.39 -6.96 -19.23
C PHE A 804 -19.32 -6.84 -20.32
N ASN A 805 -18.08 -7.23 -20.02
CA ASN A 805 -16.92 -7.10 -20.94
C ASN A 805 -16.80 -5.69 -21.53
N THR A 806 -17.05 -4.68 -20.70
CA THR A 806 -16.94 -3.27 -21.08
C THR A 806 -15.54 -2.98 -21.56
N LYS A 807 -15.42 -2.50 -22.78
CA LYS A 807 -14.14 -2.05 -23.34
C LYS A 807 -13.88 -0.63 -22.84
N TYR A 808 -12.74 -0.43 -22.23
CA TYR A 808 -12.34 0.89 -21.77
C TYR A 808 -10.81 1.02 -21.76
N ASN A 809 -10.35 2.24 -21.77
CA ASN A 809 -8.95 2.59 -21.69
C ASN A 809 -8.66 3.29 -20.37
N GLN A 810 -7.41 3.29 -20.01
CA GLN A 810 -6.86 4.07 -18.91
C GLN A 810 -5.61 4.79 -19.41
N SER A 811 -5.32 5.95 -18.83
CA SER A 811 -4.09 6.68 -19.09
C SER A 811 -3.47 7.05 -17.74
N GLY A 812 -2.17 6.99 -17.69
CA GLY A 812 -1.37 7.50 -16.58
C GLY A 812 -0.64 8.77 -16.99
N SER A 813 0.68 8.79 -16.76
CA SER A 813 1.56 9.90 -17.13
C SER A 813 1.87 9.97 -18.62
N ASN A 814 1.47 8.97 -19.42
CA ASN A 814 1.81 8.85 -20.83
C ASN A 814 0.75 9.43 -21.76
N THR A 815 1.17 9.77 -22.97
CA THR A 815 0.32 10.32 -24.03
C THR A 815 -0.49 9.25 -24.76
N LYS A 816 -0.47 7.99 -24.32
CA LYS A 816 -1.25 6.90 -24.93
C LYS A 816 -2.28 6.31 -23.99
N LEU A 817 -3.41 5.95 -24.59
CA LEU A 817 -4.47 5.20 -23.96
C LEU A 817 -4.07 3.72 -23.87
N ILE A 818 -4.15 3.17 -22.64
CA ILE A 818 -3.83 1.77 -22.38
C ILE A 818 -5.14 0.99 -22.27
N PRO A 819 -5.43 0.06 -23.22
CA PRO A 819 -6.62 -0.79 -23.13
C PRO A 819 -6.62 -1.58 -21.81
N GLN A 820 -7.77 -1.70 -21.18
CA GLN A 820 -7.92 -2.38 -19.90
C GLN A 820 -8.53 -3.76 -20.06
N LYS A 821 -8.40 -4.56 -19.00
CA LYS A 821 -8.90 -5.94 -18.90
C LYS A 821 -10.39 -6.02 -19.20
N GLY A 822 -10.78 -7.02 -20.02
CA GLY A 822 -12.16 -7.37 -20.30
C GLY A 822 -12.76 -8.27 -19.22
N LEU A 823 -13.54 -9.26 -19.66
CA LEU A 823 -14.13 -10.23 -18.76
C LEU A 823 -13.08 -11.23 -18.28
N TRP A 824 -12.75 -11.16 -16.99
CA TRP A 824 -11.89 -12.11 -16.31
C TRP A 824 -12.69 -12.87 -15.27
N PHE A 825 -12.45 -14.18 -15.12
CA PHE A 825 -13.06 -14.97 -14.06
C PHE A 825 -12.06 -15.92 -13.42
N MET A 826 -12.31 -16.25 -12.17
CA MET A 826 -11.55 -17.22 -11.40
C MET A 826 -12.48 -18.07 -10.55
N ALA A 827 -12.38 -19.38 -10.70
CA ALA A 827 -12.95 -20.35 -9.78
C ALA A 827 -11.90 -20.73 -8.72
N SER A 828 -12.31 -20.87 -7.48
CA SER A 828 -11.40 -21.16 -6.37
C SER A 828 -12.00 -22.18 -5.40
N VAL A 829 -11.15 -22.88 -4.70
CA VAL A 829 -11.50 -23.70 -3.54
C VAL A 829 -10.61 -23.30 -2.37
N ALA A 830 -11.20 -23.10 -1.22
CA ALA A 830 -10.48 -22.87 0.03
C ALA A 830 -10.85 -23.99 1.03
N TYR A 831 -9.88 -24.39 1.82
CA TYR A 831 -10.03 -25.37 2.89
C TYR A 831 -9.48 -24.80 4.18
N LYS A 832 -10.27 -24.87 5.25
CA LYS A 832 -9.86 -24.43 6.59
C LYS A 832 -9.92 -25.62 7.54
N PHE A 833 -8.74 -25.93 8.12
CA PHE A 833 -8.55 -27.08 9.02
C PHE A 833 -8.35 -26.63 10.46
#